data_3d2dece46917c63676b60810cee68ce0
#
_entry.id   3d2dece46917c63676b60810cee68ce0
#
_cell.length_a   1.000
_cell.length_b   1.000
_cell.length_c   1.000
_cell.angle_alpha   90.00
_cell.angle_beta   90.00
_cell.angle_gamma   90.00
#
_symmetry.space_group_name_H-M   'P 1'
#
loop_
_entity.id
_entity.type
_entity.pdbx_description
1 polymer ?
#
loop_
_entity_poly.entity_id
_entity_poly.type
_entity_poly.pdbx_seq_one_letter_code
_entity_poly.pdbx_strand_id
1 'polypeptide(L)'
;MTRRVRLGVDTGGTFTDVVAVHEDTGDLAVTKTPSTPSDPAVGFMTGLHKVLDTLGLGGDAVSGVSHGTTVATNRLLEGRVENLGFVTNDGYEFLLEIARQSVPDGYGNSYFWVKPDRIVPVDRVRTVRGRLAVDGSEIHPFDLDQATEQARWFRDRGIDTIGVCFLHSYVDDSHERAMRDVLAREHPGATVSISSEVLREYREYERAVTTLVDAAVKPDLRRYVATIATRLSQLAVGQEGGGSPPGTHPGPSTAGTTPSVRSESPLPFYVMKSNGGVLSAGEVVDQPISTVLSGPAAGALGAAVVAAAAGFSQVVTLDGGGTSTDVTVVVDGQPALTTEGTIGAFPCKVPMIDVVTVGAGGGSIAWLSPEGTLKVGPRSAAADPGPVCYARGGVEPTVTDAHVVLGRIPPHLLGGEVPLDVASAAGAIDALASELGLTRDACAAGVLEVSAWNQANALRQVTVERGLDVRDFTMVTFGGSGSLLACRLVDVLGLDGVLVPVNPGNLSAYGLLTVDVRNDYVQTAVARASTLDPAVVRAGYDALTERAAEALAREGFPSDRRVFERTADLRYFGQAYEVRVAVPEGAVTEELLASVADAFHDEHRALYGYDNRADPRQEVEWVSLRVSGIGPLRTPSVPEASVGGGARSASTGSRKVYFDDWVDADLFDRRLLGAGDEITGPAVVEEFSSTLPLHPGFTARVDAYGNLVVRRCAS
;
A
#
# COMPACT_ATOMS: atom_id res chain seq x y z
N MET A 1 22.67 -29.92 3.55
CA MET A 1 21.60 -29.01 4.01
C MET A 1 20.88 -28.51 2.77
N THR A 2 19.60 -28.75 2.64
CA THR A 2 18.78 -28.21 1.57
C THR A 2 18.75 -26.70 1.70
N ARG A 3 19.22 -25.96 0.70
CA ARG A 3 19.17 -24.49 0.69
C ARG A 3 17.70 -24.08 0.70
N ARG A 4 17.22 -23.44 1.78
CA ARG A 4 15.86 -22.94 1.91
C ARG A 4 15.81 -21.45 1.66
N VAL A 5 14.85 -21.03 0.85
CA VAL A 5 14.63 -19.61 0.51
C VAL A 5 13.20 -19.19 0.81
N ARG A 6 13.03 -17.98 1.35
CA ARG A 6 11.74 -17.29 1.44
C ARG A 6 11.65 -16.27 0.33
N LEU A 7 10.45 -16.13 -0.24
CA LEU A 7 10.21 -15.26 -1.39
C LEU A 7 9.25 -14.12 -1.01
N GLY A 8 9.64 -12.89 -1.35
CA GLY A 8 8.76 -11.73 -1.39
C GLY A 8 8.44 -11.41 -2.84
N VAL A 9 7.16 -11.32 -3.18
CA VAL A 9 6.69 -11.01 -4.53
C VAL A 9 5.75 -9.83 -4.47
N ASP A 10 6.15 -8.71 -5.04
CA ASP A 10 5.31 -7.51 -5.15
C ASP A 10 4.84 -7.34 -6.59
N THR A 11 3.53 -7.47 -6.82
CA THR A 11 2.93 -7.29 -8.14
C THR A 11 2.38 -5.88 -8.27
N GLY A 12 3.19 -5.02 -8.89
CA GLY A 12 2.77 -3.66 -9.24
C GLY A 12 2.06 -3.59 -10.60
N GLY A 13 1.60 -2.39 -10.97
CA GLY A 13 0.90 -2.15 -12.23
C GLY A 13 1.78 -2.30 -13.48
N THR A 14 3.10 -2.06 -13.37
CA THR A 14 4.05 -2.09 -14.49
C THR A 14 4.98 -3.29 -14.46
N PHE A 15 5.53 -3.59 -13.30
CA PHE A 15 6.47 -4.69 -13.07
C PHE A 15 6.05 -5.49 -11.84
N THR A 16 6.46 -6.76 -11.84
CA THR A 16 6.41 -7.67 -10.69
C THR A 16 7.83 -7.84 -10.18
N ASP A 17 8.05 -7.47 -8.94
CA ASP A 17 9.31 -7.51 -8.21
C ASP A 17 9.39 -8.78 -7.37
N VAL A 18 10.54 -9.45 -7.40
CA VAL A 18 10.76 -10.67 -6.61
C VAL A 18 12.08 -10.58 -5.88
N VAL A 19 12.03 -10.88 -4.58
CA VAL A 19 13.20 -11.02 -3.71
C VAL A 19 13.20 -12.42 -3.11
N ALA A 20 14.32 -13.10 -3.22
CA ALA A 20 14.57 -14.36 -2.50
C ALA A 20 15.59 -14.11 -1.40
N VAL A 21 15.31 -14.59 -0.19
CA VAL A 21 16.23 -14.53 0.95
C VAL A 21 16.60 -15.95 1.34
N HIS A 22 17.88 -16.24 1.38
CA HIS A 22 18.38 -17.50 1.91
C HIS A 22 18.26 -17.52 3.44
N GLU A 23 17.53 -18.49 4.00
CA GLU A 23 17.18 -18.49 5.44
C GLU A 23 18.38 -18.60 6.38
N ASP A 24 19.44 -19.27 5.98
CA ASP A 24 20.61 -19.51 6.82
C ASP A 24 21.65 -18.40 6.73
N THR A 25 21.87 -17.83 5.53
CA THR A 25 22.94 -16.84 5.27
C THR A 25 22.43 -15.40 5.23
N GLY A 26 21.14 -15.19 4.98
CA GLY A 26 20.56 -13.87 4.73
C GLY A 26 20.88 -13.30 3.32
N ASP A 27 21.57 -14.08 2.48
CA ASP A 27 21.89 -13.64 1.12
C ASP A 27 20.61 -13.35 0.32
N LEU A 28 20.65 -12.27 -0.46
CA LEU A 28 19.55 -11.80 -1.28
C LEU A 28 19.79 -12.10 -2.75
N ALA A 29 18.76 -12.59 -3.43
CA ALA A 29 18.68 -12.57 -4.88
C ALA A 29 17.42 -11.80 -5.30
N VAL A 30 17.56 -10.96 -6.32
CA VAL A 30 16.46 -10.12 -6.80
C VAL A 30 16.22 -10.33 -8.28
N THR A 31 14.97 -10.21 -8.70
CA THR A 31 14.62 -10.15 -10.11
C THR A 31 13.39 -9.30 -10.32
N LYS A 32 13.14 -8.94 -11.57
CA LYS A 32 12.00 -8.13 -11.99
C LYS A 32 11.49 -8.66 -13.33
N THR A 33 10.18 -8.65 -13.51
CA THR A 33 9.53 -9.03 -14.75
C THR A 33 8.38 -8.09 -15.07
N PRO A 34 8.05 -7.81 -16.33
CA PRO A 34 6.85 -7.05 -16.65
C PRO A 34 5.60 -7.68 -16.07
N SER A 35 4.74 -6.89 -15.48
CA SER A 35 3.43 -7.34 -15.01
C SER A 35 2.52 -7.72 -16.18
N THR A 36 1.58 -8.62 -15.92
CA THR A 36 0.57 -9.07 -16.88
C THR A 36 -0.82 -8.64 -16.37
N PRO A 37 -1.30 -7.42 -16.66
CA PRO A 37 -2.54 -6.89 -16.08
C PRO A 37 -3.78 -7.75 -16.34
N SER A 38 -3.82 -8.47 -17.48
CA SER A 38 -4.91 -9.38 -17.82
C SER A 38 -4.93 -10.68 -16.98
N ASP A 39 -3.77 -11.16 -16.50
CA ASP A 39 -3.61 -12.28 -15.56
C ASP A 39 -2.37 -12.05 -14.69
N PRO A 40 -2.51 -11.32 -13.57
CA PRO A 40 -1.36 -11.00 -12.70
C PRO A 40 -0.65 -12.22 -12.12
N ALA A 41 -1.33 -13.38 -12.05
CA ALA A 41 -0.73 -14.63 -11.59
C ALA A 41 0.34 -15.18 -12.57
N VAL A 42 0.30 -14.80 -13.84
CA VAL A 42 1.36 -15.14 -14.81
C VAL A 42 2.65 -14.41 -14.49
N GLY A 43 2.58 -13.07 -14.31
CA GLY A 43 3.74 -12.28 -13.92
C GLY A 43 4.35 -12.75 -12.60
N PHE A 44 3.50 -13.06 -11.60
CA PHE A 44 3.90 -13.63 -10.33
C PHE A 44 4.74 -14.92 -10.51
N MET A 45 4.22 -15.92 -11.21
CA MET A 45 4.91 -17.19 -11.41
C MET A 45 6.18 -17.03 -12.27
N THR A 46 6.14 -16.17 -13.31
CA THR A 46 7.30 -15.89 -14.14
C THR A 46 8.46 -15.31 -13.32
N GLY A 47 8.18 -14.33 -12.48
CA GLY A 47 9.19 -13.74 -11.58
C GLY A 47 9.75 -14.76 -10.59
N LEU A 48 8.87 -15.60 -10.03
CA LEU A 48 9.26 -16.66 -9.10
C LEU A 48 10.19 -17.69 -9.75
N HIS A 49 9.85 -18.20 -10.93
CA HIS A 49 10.71 -19.11 -11.67
C HIS A 49 12.05 -18.46 -12.02
N LYS A 50 12.04 -17.21 -12.50
CA LYS A 50 13.25 -16.46 -12.87
C LYS A 50 14.23 -16.33 -11.71
N VAL A 51 13.77 -16.06 -10.48
CA VAL A 51 14.66 -15.94 -9.31
C VAL A 51 15.18 -17.31 -8.87
N LEU A 52 14.37 -18.36 -8.94
CA LEU A 52 14.80 -19.71 -8.63
C LEU A 52 15.84 -20.23 -9.63
N ASP A 53 15.64 -19.99 -10.92
CA ASP A 53 16.61 -20.34 -11.99
C ASP A 53 17.95 -19.61 -11.78
N THR A 54 17.92 -18.33 -11.40
CA THR A 54 19.10 -17.54 -11.07
C THR A 54 19.90 -18.16 -9.90
N LEU A 55 19.18 -18.72 -8.92
CA LEU A 55 19.79 -19.38 -7.77
C LEU A 55 20.17 -20.85 -8.03
N GLY A 56 19.74 -21.43 -9.14
CA GLY A 56 19.88 -22.86 -9.44
C GLY A 56 19.12 -23.74 -8.45
N LEU A 57 17.94 -23.29 -8.00
CA LEU A 57 17.08 -23.97 -7.01
C LEU A 57 15.78 -24.45 -7.65
N GLY A 58 15.27 -25.58 -7.16
CA GLY A 58 13.92 -26.06 -7.46
C GLY A 58 12.86 -25.47 -6.54
N GLY A 59 11.59 -25.70 -6.86
CA GLY A 59 10.46 -25.25 -6.05
C GLY A 59 10.40 -25.86 -4.64
N ASP A 60 11.01 -27.03 -4.46
CA ASP A 60 11.15 -27.72 -3.16
C ASP A 60 12.05 -26.98 -2.16
N ALA A 61 12.89 -26.05 -2.64
CA ALA A 61 13.71 -25.20 -1.82
C ALA A 61 12.92 -24.03 -1.20
N VAL A 62 11.73 -23.72 -1.71
CA VAL A 62 10.91 -22.59 -1.21
C VAL A 62 10.27 -22.96 0.12
N SER A 63 10.52 -22.17 1.17
CA SER A 63 9.98 -22.39 2.52
C SER A 63 8.76 -21.54 2.82
N GLY A 64 8.49 -20.50 2.03
CA GLY A 64 7.33 -19.63 2.17
C GLY A 64 7.34 -18.48 1.17
N VAL A 65 6.16 -17.95 0.89
CA VAL A 65 5.96 -16.82 -0.03
C VAL A 65 5.12 -15.76 0.65
N SER A 66 5.61 -14.50 0.62
CA SER A 66 4.85 -13.30 1.02
C SER A 66 4.56 -12.46 -0.21
N HIS A 67 3.33 -11.98 -0.35
CA HIS A 67 2.85 -11.36 -1.58
C HIS A 67 2.19 -10.00 -1.33
N GLY A 68 2.64 -8.98 -2.05
CA GLY A 68 1.97 -7.69 -2.22
C GLY A 68 1.16 -7.68 -3.51
N THR A 69 -0.07 -7.20 -3.48
CA THR A 69 -0.96 -7.22 -4.65
C THR A 69 -1.70 -5.91 -4.85
N THR A 70 -1.80 -5.47 -6.10
CA THR A 70 -2.60 -4.31 -6.51
C THR A 70 -3.98 -4.67 -7.04
N VAL A 71 -4.38 -5.95 -7.01
CA VAL A 71 -5.66 -6.43 -7.57
C VAL A 71 -6.86 -5.69 -6.98
N ALA A 72 -6.92 -5.58 -5.64
CA ALA A 72 -8.01 -4.86 -4.97
C ALA A 72 -7.99 -3.35 -5.29
N THR A 73 -6.82 -2.73 -5.24
CA THR A 73 -6.64 -1.30 -5.54
C THR A 73 -7.00 -0.97 -6.98
N ASN A 74 -6.50 -1.74 -7.95
CA ASN A 74 -6.77 -1.51 -9.37
C ASN A 74 -8.26 -1.66 -9.70
N ARG A 75 -8.95 -2.66 -9.11
CA ARG A 75 -10.39 -2.85 -9.28
C ARG A 75 -11.19 -1.59 -8.95
N LEU A 76 -10.80 -0.92 -7.85
CA LEU A 76 -11.48 0.31 -7.39
C LEU A 76 -11.11 1.54 -8.22
N LEU A 77 -9.83 1.69 -8.58
CA LEU A 77 -9.35 2.83 -9.37
C LEU A 77 -9.86 2.81 -10.80
N GLU A 78 -10.05 1.63 -11.38
CA GLU A 78 -10.58 1.46 -12.74
C GLU A 78 -12.11 1.65 -12.81
N GLY A 79 -12.78 1.88 -11.66
CA GLY A 79 -14.23 2.05 -11.59
C GLY A 79 -15.02 0.79 -11.95
N ARG A 80 -14.38 -0.37 -12.00
CA ARG A 80 -15.01 -1.66 -12.35
C ARG A 80 -15.82 -2.25 -11.19
N VAL A 81 -16.68 -1.43 -10.60
CA VAL A 81 -17.58 -1.83 -9.50
C VAL A 81 -18.99 -2.10 -10.07
N GLU A 82 -19.04 -2.84 -11.16
CA GLU A 82 -20.29 -3.29 -11.75
C GLU A 82 -20.90 -4.43 -10.91
N ASN A 83 -22.24 -4.58 -10.97
CA ASN A 83 -22.94 -5.69 -10.34
C ASN A 83 -22.89 -5.70 -8.79
N LEU A 84 -22.83 -4.51 -8.15
CA LEU A 84 -22.86 -4.34 -6.70
C LEU A 84 -24.24 -3.88 -6.24
N GLY A 85 -24.80 -4.54 -5.20
CA GLY A 85 -26.02 -4.18 -4.51
C GLY A 85 -25.78 -3.82 -3.05
N PHE A 86 -26.68 -3.07 -2.46
CA PHE A 86 -26.62 -2.65 -1.07
C PHE A 86 -27.93 -2.93 -0.34
N VAL A 87 -27.83 -3.50 0.88
CA VAL A 87 -28.96 -3.69 1.78
C VAL A 87 -28.77 -2.89 3.05
N THR A 88 -29.77 -2.09 3.40
CA THR A 88 -29.77 -1.25 4.61
C THR A 88 -31.16 -1.23 5.27
N ASN A 89 -31.32 -0.50 6.38
CA ASN A 89 -32.62 -0.35 7.06
C ASN A 89 -33.60 0.50 6.25
N ASP A 90 -34.89 0.25 6.40
CA ASP A 90 -35.96 1.13 5.86
C ASP A 90 -35.73 2.58 6.32
N GLY A 91 -35.86 3.53 5.37
CA GLY A 91 -35.62 4.96 5.57
C GLY A 91 -34.18 5.39 5.46
N TYR A 92 -33.24 4.48 5.13
CA TYR A 92 -31.81 4.77 4.91
C TYR A 92 -31.33 4.48 3.47
N GLU A 93 -32.24 4.36 2.54
CA GLU A 93 -31.97 4.13 1.11
C GLU A 93 -31.06 5.19 0.48
N PHE A 94 -31.06 6.41 1.02
CA PHE A 94 -30.22 7.52 0.56
C PHE A 94 -28.94 7.73 1.38
N LEU A 95 -28.56 6.77 2.23
CA LEU A 95 -27.37 6.87 3.07
C LEU A 95 -26.10 7.22 2.26
N LEU A 96 -25.89 6.54 1.14
CA LEU A 96 -24.75 6.77 0.26
C LEU A 96 -24.85 8.11 -0.50
N GLU A 97 -26.08 8.58 -0.77
CA GLU A 97 -26.32 9.87 -1.41
C GLU A 97 -26.07 11.03 -0.44
N ILE A 98 -26.55 10.92 0.79
CA ILE A 98 -26.39 11.94 1.82
C ILE A 98 -24.92 12.04 2.22
N ALA A 99 -24.26 10.91 2.46
CA ALA A 99 -22.89 10.83 2.94
C ALA A 99 -22.66 11.74 4.16
N ARG A 100 -21.58 12.49 4.21
CA ARG A 100 -21.29 13.46 5.29
C ARG A 100 -21.78 14.87 5.00
N GLN A 101 -22.25 15.15 3.78
CA GLN A 101 -22.57 16.51 3.30
C GLN A 101 -21.44 17.53 3.51
N SER A 102 -20.20 17.05 3.65
CA SER A 102 -19.01 17.88 3.76
C SER A 102 -18.42 18.17 2.40
N VAL A 103 -17.89 19.36 2.21
CA VAL A 103 -17.13 19.75 1.04
C VAL A 103 -15.66 19.77 1.43
N PRO A 104 -14.80 19.01 0.76
CA PRO A 104 -13.36 19.05 1.00
C PRO A 104 -12.80 20.46 0.82
N ASP A 105 -11.75 20.79 1.56
CA ASP A 105 -11.03 22.07 1.49
C ASP A 105 -11.85 23.33 1.87
N GLY A 106 -13.00 23.13 2.54
CA GLY A 106 -13.78 24.20 3.13
C GLY A 106 -14.77 24.91 2.19
N TYR A 107 -15.45 25.91 2.73
CA TYR A 107 -16.57 26.60 2.09
C TYR A 107 -16.23 27.26 0.75
N GLY A 108 -14.99 27.69 0.52
CA GLY A 108 -14.57 28.31 -0.74
C GLY A 108 -14.67 27.35 -1.95
N ASN A 109 -14.57 26.05 -1.71
CA ASN A 109 -14.65 25.03 -2.74
C ASN A 109 -16.09 24.61 -3.08
N SER A 110 -17.09 24.98 -2.29
CA SER A 110 -18.48 24.53 -2.41
C SER A 110 -19.12 24.87 -3.79
N TYR A 111 -18.65 25.90 -4.47
CA TYR A 111 -19.17 26.31 -5.78
C TYR A 111 -18.65 25.47 -6.94
N PHE A 112 -17.50 24.80 -6.78
CA PHE A 112 -16.80 24.08 -7.84
C PHE A 112 -16.70 22.59 -7.57
N TRP A 113 -16.94 22.16 -6.33
CA TRP A 113 -16.83 20.77 -5.96
C TRP A 113 -18.01 19.96 -6.49
N VAL A 114 -17.69 18.96 -7.28
CA VAL A 114 -18.64 17.97 -7.78
C VAL A 114 -18.55 16.74 -6.89
N LYS A 115 -19.67 16.36 -6.28
CA LYS A 115 -19.72 15.16 -5.44
C LYS A 115 -19.36 13.94 -6.28
N PRO A 116 -18.44 13.07 -5.82
CA PRO A 116 -18.12 11.83 -6.51
C PRO A 116 -19.35 10.93 -6.68
N ASP A 117 -19.34 10.15 -7.74
CA ASP A 117 -20.35 9.12 -7.95
C ASP A 117 -20.37 8.13 -6.79
N ARG A 118 -21.54 7.70 -6.41
CA ARG A 118 -21.72 6.71 -5.36
C ARG A 118 -21.28 5.32 -5.84
N ILE A 119 -20.73 4.53 -4.93
CA ILE A 119 -20.28 3.17 -5.23
C ILE A 119 -21.44 2.24 -5.66
N VAL A 120 -22.68 2.48 -5.16
CA VAL A 120 -23.90 1.77 -5.54
C VAL A 120 -24.97 2.77 -5.93
N PRO A 121 -25.54 2.70 -7.14
CA PRO A 121 -26.66 3.56 -7.55
C PRO A 121 -27.91 3.26 -6.71
N VAL A 122 -28.77 4.28 -6.50
CA VAL A 122 -29.95 4.17 -5.61
C VAL A 122 -30.92 3.06 -6.05
N ASP A 123 -31.04 2.80 -7.35
CA ASP A 123 -31.90 1.72 -7.87
C ASP A 123 -31.44 0.31 -7.49
N ARG A 124 -30.18 0.16 -7.02
CA ARG A 124 -29.62 -1.09 -6.49
C ARG A 124 -29.51 -1.11 -4.96
N VAL A 125 -30.05 -0.09 -4.29
CA VAL A 125 -30.19 -0.07 -2.83
C VAL A 125 -31.54 -0.68 -2.45
N ARG A 126 -31.53 -1.65 -1.56
CA ARG A 126 -32.74 -2.30 -1.03
C ARG A 126 -32.80 -2.14 0.46
N THR A 127 -33.99 -2.02 1.00
CA THR A 127 -34.19 -1.83 2.43
C THR A 127 -34.94 -2.99 3.05
N VAL A 128 -34.70 -3.23 4.33
CA VAL A 128 -35.39 -4.23 5.13
C VAL A 128 -35.76 -3.61 6.47
N ARG A 129 -36.99 -3.84 6.90
CA ARG A 129 -37.47 -3.46 8.24
C ARG A 129 -36.74 -4.24 9.31
N GLY A 130 -36.41 -3.57 10.37
CA GLY A 130 -35.65 -4.04 11.52
C GLY A 130 -34.86 -2.89 12.09
N ARG A 131 -34.82 -2.74 13.40
CA ARG A 131 -34.11 -1.64 14.01
C ARG A 131 -33.57 -2.03 15.38
N LEU A 132 -32.25 -1.84 15.55
CA LEU A 132 -31.58 -1.92 16.85
C LEU A 132 -31.38 -0.51 17.42
N ALA A 133 -31.41 -0.39 18.73
CA ALA A 133 -30.98 0.81 19.45
C ALA A 133 -29.46 0.82 19.63
N VAL A 134 -28.93 1.95 20.12
CA VAL A 134 -27.49 2.14 20.36
C VAL A 134 -26.94 1.22 21.46
N ASP A 135 -27.78 0.70 22.34
CA ASP A 135 -27.46 -0.27 23.37
C ASP A 135 -27.62 -1.74 22.93
N GLY A 136 -27.97 -1.96 21.66
CA GLY A 136 -28.21 -3.28 21.08
C GLY A 136 -29.64 -3.83 21.31
N SER A 137 -30.47 -3.14 22.07
CA SER A 137 -31.87 -3.56 22.24
C SER A 137 -32.67 -3.44 20.94
N GLU A 138 -33.61 -4.38 20.72
CA GLU A 138 -34.40 -4.41 19.51
C GLU A 138 -35.61 -3.43 19.63
N ILE A 139 -35.62 -2.39 18.75
CA ILE A 139 -36.72 -1.45 18.63
C ILE A 139 -37.80 -2.03 17.72
N HIS A 140 -37.39 -2.60 16.59
CA HIS A 140 -38.25 -3.28 15.64
C HIS A 140 -37.64 -4.61 15.22
N PRO A 141 -38.39 -5.73 15.23
CA PRO A 141 -37.90 -7.02 14.82
C PRO A 141 -37.52 -7.03 13.35
N PHE A 142 -36.55 -7.89 13.01
CA PHE A 142 -36.12 -8.09 11.64
C PHE A 142 -37.22 -8.77 10.81
N ASP A 143 -37.57 -8.16 9.65
CA ASP A 143 -38.59 -8.66 8.76
C ASP A 143 -38.02 -9.69 7.77
N LEU A 144 -38.20 -10.97 8.10
CA LEU A 144 -37.73 -12.09 7.27
C LEU A 144 -38.40 -12.20 5.91
N ASP A 145 -39.68 -11.81 5.82
CA ASP A 145 -40.45 -11.88 4.56
C ASP A 145 -39.93 -10.81 3.58
N GLN A 146 -39.78 -9.59 4.06
CA GLN A 146 -39.19 -8.51 3.28
C GLN A 146 -37.75 -8.83 2.89
N ALA A 147 -36.92 -9.37 3.80
CA ALA A 147 -35.57 -9.79 3.50
C ALA A 147 -35.50 -10.84 2.38
N THR A 148 -36.45 -11.82 2.43
CA THR A 148 -36.57 -12.86 1.39
C THR A 148 -36.97 -12.25 0.04
N GLU A 149 -37.88 -11.29 0.01
CA GLU A 149 -38.24 -10.54 -1.20
C GLU A 149 -37.05 -9.82 -1.79
N GLN A 150 -36.27 -9.10 -0.97
CA GLN A 150 -35.10 -8.36 -1.44
C GLN A 150 -33.98 -9.30 -1.95
N ALA A 151 -33.73 -10.43 -1.29
CA ALA A 151 -32.77 -11.41 -1.75
C ALA A 151 -33.13 -11.98 -3.14
N ARG A 152 -34.39 -12.29 -3.35
CA ARG A 152 -34.91 -12.74 -4.66
C ARG A 152 -34.81 -11.63 -5.71
N TRP A 153 -35.05 -10.37 -5.33
CA TRP A 153 -34.94 -9.21 -6.21
C TRP A 153 -33.52 -9.07 -6.77
N PHE A 154 -32.46 -9.28 -5.94
CA PHE A 154 -31.07 -9.29 -6.39
C PHE A 154 -30.78 -10.46 -7.35
N ARG A 155 -31.18 -11.67 -6.96
CA ARG A 155 -31.00 -12.86 -7.79
C ARG A 155 -31.61 -12.70 -9.17
N ASP A 156 -32.87 -12.23 -9.24
CA ASP A 156 -33.65 -12.13 -10.49
C ASP A 156 -33.07 -11.06 -11.44
N ARG A 157 -32.18 -10.19 -10.94
CA ARG A 157 -31.44 -9.17 -11.70
C ARG A 157 -29.98 -9.52 -11.93
N GLY A 158 -29.52 -10.67 -11.46
CA GLY A 158 -28.14 -11.11 -11.58
C GLY A 158 -27.17 -10.21 -10.82
N ILE A 159 -27.60 -9.60 -9.70
CA ILE A 159 -26.72 -8.80 -8.84
C ILE A 159 -26.13 -9.75 -7.79
N ASP A 160 -24.91 -10.24 -8.07
CA ASP A 160 -24.28 -11.33 -7.32
C ASP A 160 -23.29 -10.87 -6.26
N THR A 161 -23.04 -9.55 -6.15
CA THR A 161 -22.17 -8.97 -5.12
C THR A 161 -22.99 -8.04 -4.25
N ILE A 162 -23.05 -8.30 -2.93
CA ILE A 162 -23.97 -7.59 -2.05
C ILE A 162 -23.28 -7.19 -0.75
N GLY A 163 -23.32 -5.89 -0.43
CA GLY A 163 -22.95 -5.38 0.89
C GLY A 163 -24.19 -5.20 1.76
N VAL A 164 -24.09 -5.54 3.04
CA VAL A 164 -25.16 -5.35 4.04
C VAL A 164 -24.63 -4.46 5.15
N CYS A 165 -25.33 -3.36 5.45
CA CYS A 165 -24.98 -2.49 6.57
C CYS A 165 -26.24 -1.96 7.23
N PHE A 166 -26.53 -2.45 8.45
CA PHE A 166 -27.64 -1.98 9.26
C PHE A 166 -27.15 -1.08 10.39
N LEU A 167 -28.03 -0.17 10.83
CA LEU A 167 -27.72 0.71 11.95
C LEU A 167 -27.48 -0.09 13.22
N HIS A 168 -26.48 0.31 13.99
CA HIS A 168 -26.07 -0.26 15.26
C HIS A 168 -25.62 -1.74 15.21
N SER A 169 -25.43 -2.33 14.03
CA SER A 169 -24.91 -3.71 13.88
C SER A 169 -23.47 -3.87 14.41
N TYR A 170 -22.77 -2.79 14.71
CA TYR A 170 -21.49 -2.82 15.42
C TYR A 170 -21.65 -3.26 16.90
N VAL A 171 -22.84 -3.08 17.49
CA VAL A 171 -23.17 -3.53 18.85
C VAL A 171 -23.75 -4.94 18.82
N ASP A 172 -24.79 -5.16 18.02
CA ASP A 172 -25.43 -6.45 17.84
C ASP A 172 -25.60 -6.76 16.34
N ASP A 173 -25.03 -7.87 15.89
CA ASP A 173 -24.96 -8.26 14.49
C ASP A 173 -26.08 -9.22 14.06
N SER A 174 -27.05 -9.49 14.93
CA SER A 174 -28.13 -10.48 14.70
C SER A 174 -28.92 -10.22 13.41
N HIS A 175 -29.29 -8.97 13.13
CA HIS A 175 -30.04 -8.60 11.93
C HIS A 175 -29.19 -8.76 10.65
N GLU A 176 -27.91 -8.41 10.67
CA GLU A 176 -27.02 -8.59 9.50
C GLU A 176 -26.77 -10.08 9.23
N ARG A 177 -26.57 -10.89 10.26
CA ARG A 177 -26.44 -12.35 10.12
C ARG A 177 -27.73 -12.95 9.56
N ALA A 178 -28.89 -12.55 10.06
CA ALA A 178 -30.18 -13.00 9.52
C ALA A 178 -30.32 -12.65 8.03
N MET A 179 -29.95 -11.43 7.61
CA MET A 179 -29.97 -11.04 6.20
C MET A 179 -28.99 -11.87 5.36
N ARG A 180 -27.77 -12.09 5.84
CA ARG A 180 -26.81 -12.97 5.16
C ARG A 180 -27.33 -14.39 4.98
N ASP A 181 -27.95 -14.96 6.01
CA ASP A 181 -28.50 -16.32 5.96
C ASP A 181 -29.68 -16.40 4.96
N VAL A 182 -30.49 -15.34 4.87
CA VAL A 182 -31.54 -15.22 3.85
C VAL A 182 -30.93 -15.15 2.45
N LEU A 183 -29.89 -14.32 2.24
CA LEU A 183 -29.19 -14.23 0.97
C LEU A 183 -28.56 -15.57 0.58
N ALA A 184 -27.90 -16.26 1.51
CA ALA A 184 -27.29 -17.57 1.25
C ALA A 184 -28.34 -18.63 0.81
N ARG A 185 -29.56 -18.54 1.34
CA ARG A 185 -30.66 -19.46 0.99
C ARG A 185 -31.33 -19.11 -0.35
N GLU A 186 -31.66 -17.84 -0.56
CA GLU A 186 -32.47 -17.39 -1.70
C GLU A 186 -31.62 -17.03 -2.94
N HIS A 187 -30.33 -16.71 -2.73
CA HIS A 187 -29.36 -16.36 -3.77
C HIS A 187 -27.98 -16.99 -3.51
N PRO A 188 -27.87 -18.34 -3.54
CA PRO A 188 -26.69 -19.07 -3.08
C PRO A 188 -25.39 -18.78 -3.89
N GLY A 189 -25.51 -18.15 -5.07
CA GLY A 189 -24.36 -17.70 -5.88
C GLY A 189 -23.80 -16.33 -5.47
N ALA A 190 -24.46 -15.60 -4.57
CA ALA A 190 -24.04 -14.27 -4.20
C ALA A 190 -22.80 -14.26 -3.29
N THR A 191 -21.92 -13.31 -3.53
CA THR A 191 -20.85 -12.91 -2.61
C THR A 191 -21.38 -11.83 -1.69
N VAL A 192 -21.42 -12.10 -0.39
CA VAL A 192 -21.97 -11.19 0.61
C VAL A 192 -20.89 -10.73 1.58
N SER A 193 -20.85 -9.42 1.87
CA SER A 193 -20.10 -8.83 2.99
C SER A 193 -21.07 -8.14 3.94
N ILE A 194 -20.97 -8.39 5.24
CA ILE A 194 -21.76 -7.73 6.28
C ILE A 194 -20.88 -6.80 7.11
N SER A 195 -21.40 -5.64 7.47
CA SER A 195 -20.60 -4.58 8.07
C SER A 195 -20.04 -4.96 9.45
N SER A 196 -20.72 -5.77 10.20
CA SER A 196 -20.30 -6.26 11.51
C SER A 196 -19.09 -7.20 11.48
N GLU A 197 -18.77 -7.79 10.32
CA GLU A 197 -17.56 -8.60 10.11
C GLU A 197 -16.40 -7.77 9.52
N VAL A 198 -16.73 -6.78 8.68
CA VAL A 198 -15.75 -5.93 8.01
C VAL A 198 -15.23 -4.83 8.94
N LEU A 199 -16.14 -4.10 9.60
CA LEU A 199 -15.80 -2.94 10.44
C LEU A 199 -16.81 -2.77 11.58
N ARG A 200 -16.44 -3.11 12.83
CA ARG A 200 -17.27 -2.93 14.02
C ARG A 200 -17.13 -1.55 14.65
N GLU A 201 -17.32 -0.51 13.84
CA GLU A 201 -17.29 0.87 14.29
C GLU A 201 -18.63 1.56 14.04
N TYR A 202 -18.95 2.57 14.87
CA TYR A 202 -20.09 3.46 14.59
C TYR A 202 -19.83 4.26 13.30
N ARG A 203 -20.61 5.29 12.93
CA ARG A 203 -20.49 6.03 11.67
C ARG A 203 -20.96 5.21 10.46
N GLU A 204 -22.25 5.18 10.28
CA GLU A 204 -22.98 4.35 9.31
C GLU A 204 -22.51 4.55 7.87
N TYR A 205 -22.10 5.76 7.47
CA TYR A 205 -21.68 6.02 6.10
C TYR A 205 -20.35 5.34 5.77
N GLU A 206 -19.30 5.61 6.56
CA GLU A 206 -17.99 5.01 6.36
C GLU A 206 -18.02 3.50 6.50
N ARG A 207 -18.82 2.98 7.44
CA ARG A 207 -19.00 1.55 7.60
C ARG A 207 -19.68 0.93 6.38
N ALA A 208 -20.73 1.57 5.83
CA ALA A 208 -21.39 1.11 4.63
C ALA A 208 -20.46 1.12 3.42
N VAL A 209 -19.73 2.23 3.17
CA VAL A 209 -18.79 2.33 2.05
C VAL A 209 -17.68 1.31 2.17
N THR A 210 -17.07 1.16 3.37
CA THR A 210 -16.01 0.17 3.62
C THR A 210 -16.52 -1.25 3.34
N THR A 211 -17.74 -1.59 3.75
CA THR A 211 -18.36 -2.90 3.49
C THR A 211 -18.65 -3.13 2.01
N LEU A 212 -19.08 -2.10 1.30
CA LEU A 212 -19.33 -2.18 -0.14
C LEU A 212 -18.05 -2.33 -0.95
N VAL A 213 -16.98 -1.64 -0.55
CA VAL A 213 -15.64 -1.82 -1.13
C VAL A 213 -15.13 -3.24 -0.88
N ASP A 214 -15.29 -3.77 0.34
CA ASP A 214 -14.94 -5.16 0.65
C ASP A 214 -15.69 -6.16 -0.24
N ALA A 215 -17.00 -6.01 -0.35
CA ALA A 215 -17.83 -6.85 -1.22
C ALA A 215 -17.37 -6.78 -2.69
N ALA A 216 -17.10 -5.57 -3.19
CA ALA A 216 -16.72 -5.34 -4.58
C ALA A 216 -15.41 -6.02 -4.99
N VAL A 217 -14.42 -6.07 -4.10
CA VAL A 217 -13.09 -6.65 -4.40
C VAL A 217 -13.00 -8.14 -4.09
N LYS A 218 -13.91 -8.66 -3.29
CA LYS A 218 -13.90 -10.05 -2.77
C LYS A 218 -13.88 -11.13 -3.84
N PRO A 219 -14.70 -11.08 -4.92
CA PRO A 219 -14.68 -12.11 -5.95
C PRO A 219 -13.35 -12.21 -6.71
N ASP A 220 -12.75 -11.07 -7.05
CA ASP A 220 -11.52 -11.03 -7.82
C ASP A 220 -10.32 -11.46 -6.98
N LEU A 221 -10.24 -10.99 -5.73
CA LEU A 221 -9.16 -11.40 -4.83
C LEU A 221 -9.22 -12.90 -4.54
N ARG A 222 -10.41 -13.45 -4.27
CA ARG A 222 -10.59 -14.91 -4.07
C ARG A 222 -10.08 -15.72 -5.25
N ARG A 223 -10.47 -15.33 -6.47
CA ARG A 223 -10.04 -16.01 -7.69
C ARG A 223 -8.53 -15.92 -7.87
N TYR A 224 -7.97 -14.74 -7.68
CA TYR A 224 -6.54 -14.48 -7.81
C TYR A 224 -5.72 -15.30 -6.82
N VAL A 225 -6.05 -15.22 -5.53
CA VAL A 225 -5.35 -15.95 -4.46
C VAL A 225 -5.46 -17.45 -4.65
N ALA A 226 -6.64 -17.97 -5.02
CA ALA A 226 -6.83 -19.40 -5.30
C ALA A 226 -5.98 -19.88 -6.50
N THR A 227 -5.85 -19.05 -7.54
CA THR A 227 -5.02 -19.35 -8.70
C THR A 227 -3.55 -19.47 -8.32
N ILE A 228 -3.03 -18.50 -7.55
CA ILE A 228 -1.63 -18.52 -7.08
C ILE A 228 -1.40 -19.73 -6.14
N ALA A 229 -2.27 -19.95 -5.15
CA ALA A 229 -2.14 -21.05 -4.22
C ALA A 229 -2.08 -22.40 -4.93
N THR A 230 -2.91 -22.59 -5.97
CA THR A 230 -2.89 -23.80 -6.82
C THR A 230 -1.55 -23.95 -7.56
N ARG A 231 -1.04 -22.89 -8.19
CA ARG A 231 0.24 -22.91 -8.91
C ARG A 231 1.43 -23.14 -7.95
N LEU A 232 1.42 -22.55 -6.76
CA LEU A 232 2.44 -22.76 -5.72
C LEU A 232 2.44 -24.21 -5.21
N SER A 233 1.28 -24.83 -5.04
CA SER A 233 1.20 -26.24 -4.62
C SER A 233 1.80 -27.18 -5.66
N GLN A 234 1.62 -26.89 -6.95
CA GLN A 234 2.23 -27.65 -8.06
C GLN A 234 3.74 -27.50 -8.09
N LEU A 235 4.25 -26.28 -7.81
CA LEU A 235 5.69 -26.00 -7.73
C LEU A 235 6.36 -26.80 -6.59
N ALA A 236 5.74 -26.87 -5.42
CA ALA A 236 6.28 -27.57 -4.25
C ALA A 236 6.37 -29.09 -4.42
N VAL A 237 5.52 -29.68 -5.27
CA VAL A 237 5.47 -31.14 -5.53
C VAL A 237 6.47 -31.58 -6.61
N GLY A 238 7.20 -30.63 -7.23
CA GLY A 238 8.19 -30.97 -8.27
C GLY A 238 7.59 -31.57 -9.54
N GLN A 239 6.32 -31.35 -9.81
CA GLN A 239 5.72 -31.70 -11.10
C GLN A 239 6.19 -30.67 -12.13
N GLU A 240 7.33 -30.95 -12.77
CA GLU A 240 7.70 -30.31 -14.03
C GLU A 240 6.59 -30.56 -15.05
N GLY A 241 5.74 -29.57 -15.24
CA GLY A 241 4.85 -29.54 -16.39
C GLY A 241 5.71 -29.43 -17.63
N GLY A 242 5.90 -30.54 -18.35
CA GLY A 242 6.51 -30.56 -19.68
C GLY A 242 5.86 -29.49 -20.53
N GLY A 243 6.69 -28.55 -21.01
CA GLY A 243 6.27 -27.39 -21.77
C GLY A 243 5.41 -27.78 -22.98
N SER A 244 4.16 -27.34 -22.96
CA SER A 244 3.40 -27.09 -24.17
C SER A 244 3.37 -25.59 -24.41
N PRO A 245 3.62 -25.13 -25.65
CA PRO A 245 3.63 -23.70 -25.94
C PRO A 245 2.25 -23.06 -25.69
N PRO A 246 2.18 -21.77 -25.35
CA PRO A 246 0.94 -21.07 -25.06
C PRO A 246 0.14 -20.88 -26.34
N GLY A 247 -0.95 -21.62 -26.46
CA GLY A 247 -1.82 -21.50 -27.62
C GLY A 247 -2.91 -22.56 -27.68
N THR A 248 -3.82 -22.59 -26.73
CA THR A 248 -5.22 -23.01 -26.94
C THR A 248 -6.04 -22.57 -25.73
N HIS A 249 -6.91 -21.60 -25.94
CA HIS A 249 -7.93 -21.22 -24.96
C HIS A 249 -8.88 -22.39 -24.72
N PRO A 250 -9.10 -22.89 -23.50
CA PRO A 250 -10.25 -23.72 -23.20
C PRO A 250 -11.50 -22.83 -23.24
N GLY A 251 -12.48 -23.29 -24.01
CA GLY A 251 -13.79 -22.66 -24.10
C GLY A 251 -14.52 -22.59 -22.75
N PRO A 252 -15.63 -21.84 -22.65
CA PRO A 252 -16.31 -21.58 -21.39
C PRO A 252 -16.78 -22.89 -20.75
N SER A 253 -16.19 -23.22 -19.60
CA SER A 253 -16.62 -24.33 -18.76
C SER A 253 -17.89 -23.93 -18.01
N THR A 254 -18.90 -24.75 -18.18
CA THR A 254 -20.21 -24.70 -17.50
C THR A 254 -20.06 -24.68 -15.99
N ALA A 255 -20.92 -23.89 -15.37
CA ALA A 255 -21.10 -23.69 -13.94
C ALA A 255 -21.04 -24.95 -13.08
N GLY A 256 -20.36 -24.89 -11.96
CA GLY A 256 -20.54 -25.82 -10.86
C GLY A 256 -19.28 -26.08 -10.04
N THR A 257 -19.32 -25.61 -8.79
CA THR A 257 -18.41 -25.83 -7.67
C THR A 257 -17.18 -24.90 -7.62
N THR A 258 -17.34 -23.86 -6.83
CA THR A 258 -16.22 -23.07 -6.29
C THR A 258 -15.32 -24.00 -5.48
N PRO A 259 -14.02 -24.13 -5.78
CA PRO A 259 -13.12 -24.89 -4.92
C PRO A 259 -13.07 -24.23 -3.55
N SER A 260 -13.30 -24.99 -2.49
CA SER A 260 -13.08 -24.51 -1.13
C SER A 260 -11.60 -24.19 -0.98
N VAL A 261 -11.26 -22.94 -0.68
CA VAL A 261 -9.89 -22.44 -0.47
C VAL A 261 -9.19 -23.07 0.76
N ARG A 262 -9.86 -23.99 1.44
CA ARG A 262 -9.33 -24.76 2.59
C ARG A 262 -8.57 -26.02 2.16
N SER A 263 -7.73 -25.95 1.12
CA SER A 263 -6.72 -26.99 0.93
C SER A 263 -5.43 -26.47 1.58
N GLU A 264 -4.95 -27.21 2.58
CA GLU A 264 -3.65 -27.04 3.18
C GLU A 264 -2.59 -27.08 2.06
N SER A 265 -2.20 -25.90 1.56
CA SER A 265 -1.01 -25.80 0.73
C SER A 265 0.17 -26.18 1.62
N PRO A 266 1.02 -27.14 1.25
CA PRO A 266 2.20 -27.50 2.01
C PRO A 266 3.20 -26.34 2.12
N LEU A 267 3.04 -25.28 1.32
CA LEU A 267 3.87 -24.09 1.29
C LEU A 267 3.14 -22.90 1.92
N PRO A 268 3.65 -22.29 3.01
CA PRO A 268 3.10 -21.07 3.59
C PRO A 268 3.01 -19.95 2.55
N PHE A 269 1.80 -19.43 2.34
CA PHE A 269 1.53 -18.34 1.42
C PHE A 269 0.78 -17.23 2.16
N TYR A 270 1.44 -16.09 2.29
CA TYR A 270 0.95 -14.91 2.98
C TYR A 270 0.66 -13.78 2.00
N VAL A 271 -0.36 -12.98 2.29
CA VAL A 271 -0.73 -11.78 1.53
C VAL A 271 -0.64 -10.56 2.44
N MET A 272 -0.01 -9.50 1.95
CA MET A 272 0.21 -8.25 2.66
C MET A 272 -1.09 -7.49 2.87
N LYS A 273 -1.23 -6.91 4.05
CA LYS A 273 -2.32 -6.01 4.44
C LYS A 273 -1.86 -4.55 4.41
N SER A 274 -2.84 -3.66 4.32
CA SER A 274 -2.65 -2.19 4.39
C SER A 274 -2.00 -1.73 5.70
N ASN A 275 -2.23 -2.46 6.80
CA ASN A 275 -1.74 -2.12 8.15
C ASN A 275 -0.28 -2.49 8.41
N GLY A 276 0.41 -3.03 7.41
CA GLY A 276 1.80 -3.44 7.56
C GLY A 276 2.01 -4.88 8.03
N GLY A 277 0.95 -5.66 8.24
CA GLY A 277 1.05 -7.08 8.54
C GLY A 277 0.72 -7.96 7.33
N VAL A 278 0.91 -9.27 7.49
CA VAL A 278 0.46 -10.27 6.52
C VAL A 278 -0.60 -11.20 7.13
N LEU A 279 -1.41 -11.80 6.26
CA LEU A 279 -2.31 -12.91 6.60
C LEU A 279 -2.06 -14.09 5.66
N SER A 280 -2.38 -15.30 6.12
CA SER A 280 -2.40 -16.44 5.19
C SER A 280 -3.41 -16.21 4.06
N ALA A 281 -3.12 -16.78 2.93
CA ALA A 281 -3.97 -16.72 1.75
C ALA A 281 -5.41 -17.19 2.02
N GLY A 282 -5.60 -18.11 2.97
CA GLY A 282 -6.91 -18.61 3.36
C GLY A 282 -7.73 -17.60 4.17
N GLU A 283 -7.10 -16.83 5.03
CA GLU A 283 -7.78 -15.85 5.90
C GLU A 283 -8.01 -14.50 5.18
N VAL A 284 -7.08 -14.08 4.29
CA VAL A 284 -7.18 -12.79 3.61
C VAL A 284 -8.39 -12.67 2.68
N VAL A 285 -8.85 -13.78 2.12
CA VAL A 285 -10.02 -13.80 1.21
C VAL A 285 -11.34 -13.46 1.91
N ASP A 286 -11.37 -13.53 3.24
CA ASP A 286 -12.53 -13.13 4.03
C ASP A 286 -12.49 -11.64 4.44
N GLN A 287 -11.30 -10.99 4.34
CA GLN A 287 -11.09 -9.57 4.62
C GLN A 287 -10.36 -8.84 3.47
N PRO A 288 -10.85 -8.92 2.23
CA PRO A 288 -10.13 -8.45 1.05
C PRO A 288 -9.81 -6.95 1.05
N ILE A 289 -10.63 -6.13 1.67
CA ILE A 289 -10.37 -4.69 1.81
C ILE A 289 -9.06 -4.41 2.54
N SER A 290 -8.62 -5.29 3.42
CA SER A 290 -7.36 -5.13 4.16
C SER A 290 -6.11 -5.21 3.27
N THR A 291 -6.22 -5.63 2.00
CA THR A 291 -5.09 -5.74 1.06
C THR A 291 -4.89 -4.50 0.19
N VAL A 292 -5.77 -3.51 0.29
CA VAL A 292 -5.67 -2.28 -0.51
C VAL A 292 -4.45 -1.46 -0.07
N LEU A 293 -3.69 -0.91 -1.02
CA LEU A 293 -2.43 -0.19 -0.76
C LEU A 293 -1.34 -1.03 -0.05
N SER A 294 -1.36 -2.37 -0.23
CA SER A 294 -0.38 -3.26 0.40
C SER A 294 1.06 -3.09 -0.13
N GLY A 295 1.24 -2.73 -1.42
CA GLY A 295 2.56 -2.47 -2.00
C GLY A 295 3.28 -1.30 -1.35
N PRO A 296 2.68 -0.08 -1.30
CA PRO A 296 3.26 1.06 -0.57
C PRO A 296 3.55 0.76 0.90
N ALA A 297 2.66 0.00 1.57
CA ALA A 297 2.87 -0.42 2.95
C ALA A 297 4.14 -1.30 3.11
N ALA A 298 4.34 -2.26 2.21
CA ALA A 298 5.53 -3.10 2.22
C ALA A 298 6.80 -2.30 1.97
N GLY A 299 6.77 -1.35 1.02
CA GLY A 299 7.88 -0.45 0.73
C GLY A 299 8.29 0.40 1.94
N ALA A 300 7.31 0.98 2.63
CA ALA A 300 7.53 1.77 3.84
C ALA A 300 8.22 0.97 4.96
N LEU A 301 7.79 -0.28 5.18
CA LEU A 301 8.37 -1.17 6.19
C LEU A 301 9.77 -1.63 5.79
N GLY A 302 9.98 -1.98 4.53
CA GLY A 302 11.32 -2.30 4.01
C GLY A 302 12.29 -1.13 4.18
N ALA A 303 11.84 0.10 3.90
CA ALA A 303 12.62 1.32 4.09
C ALA A 303 12.93 1.57 5.58
N ALA A 304 11.94 1.36 6.48
CA ALA A 304 12.13 1.49 7.92
C ALA A 304 13.22 0.54 8.44
N VAL A 305 13.20 -0.73 8.02
CA VAL A 305 14.19 -1.75 8.44
C VAL A 305 15.60 -1.37 7.95
N VAL A 306 15.73 -0.97 6.68
CA VAL A 306 17.03 -0.59 6.11
C VAL A 306 17.56 0.69 6.75
N ALA A 307 16.69 1.69 6.95
CA ALA A 307 17.08 2.95 7.59
C ALA A 307 17.52 2.75 9.05
N ALA A 308 16.78 1.93 9.81
CA ALA A 308 17.12 1.61 11.20
C ALA A 308 18.49 0.90 11.30
N ALA A 309 18.78 -0.05 10.39
CA ALA A 309 20.10 -0.68 10.30
C ALA A 309 21.21 0.34 10.01
N ALA A 310 20.94 1.32 9.14
CA ALA A 310 21.85 2.41 8.80
C ALA A 310 21.95 3.51 9.88
N GLY A 311 21.19 3.42 10.98
CA GLY A 311 21.20 4.35 12.11
C GLY A 311 20.29 5.57 11.96
N PHE A 312 19.31 5.53 11.06
CA PHE A 312 18.31 6.59 10.86
C PHE A 312 16.96 6.18 11.49
N SER A 313 16.50 6.93 12.48
CA SER A 313 15.22 6.70 13.18
C SER A 313 14.08 7.60 12.69
N GLN A 314 14.41 8.78 12.14
CA GLN A 314 13.46 9.74 11.60
C GLN A 314 13.59 9.74 10.08
N VAL A 315 12.61 9.16 9.39
CA VAL A 315 12.70 8.91 7.96
C VAL A 315 11.41 9.35 7.25
N VAL A 316 11.58 10.01 6.11
CA VAL A 316 10.51 10.18 5.13
C VAL A 316 10.82 9.30 3.92
N THR A 317 9.86 8.47 3.54
CA THR A 317 10.06 7.53 2.41
C THR A 317 9.56 8.14 1.11
N LEU A 318 10.19 7.76 0.00
CA LEU A 318 9.77 8.11 -1.35
C LEU A 318 9.88 6.86 -2.22
N ASP A 319 8.75 6.22 -2.51
CA ASP A 319 8.62 5.12 -3.47
C ASP A 319 8.27 5.67 -4.85
N GLY A 320 9.26 5.80 -5.71
CA GLY A 320 9.07 6.27 -7.08
C GLY A 320 8.74 5.11 -8.02
N GLY A 321 7.47 4.89 -8.29
CA GLY A 321 6.99 3.90 -9.25
C GLY A 321 6.95 4.40 -10.70
N GLY A 322 6.35 3.58 -11.59
CA GLY A 322 6.10 3.97 -12.98
C GLY A 322 4.93 4.95 -13.12
N THR A 323 3.88 4.83 -12.31
CA THR A 323 2.64 5.61 -12.41
C THR A 323 2.55 6.71 -11.37
N SER A 324 2.95 6.42 -10.15
CA SER A 324 2.83 7.30 -8.99
C SER A 324 4.11 7.31 -8.17
N THR A 325 4.15 8.24 -7.25
CA THR A 325 5.11 8.27 -6.15
C THR A 325 4.33 8.22 -4.84
N ASP A 326 4.73 7.30 -3.96
CA ASP A 326 4.14 7.08 -2.66
C ASP A 326 5.10 7.57 -1.56
N VAL A 327 4.58 8.38 -0.63
CA VAL A 327 5.38 8.95 0.45
C VAL A 327 4.74 8.67 1.80
N THR A 328 5.54 8.37 2.81
CA THR A 328 5.09 8.20 4.20
C THR A 328 6.17 8.65 5.18
N VAL A 329 5.75 8.88 6.43
CA VAL A 329 6.65 9.22 7.54
C VAL A 329 6.89 7.97 8.38
N VAL A 330 8.14 7.78 8.79
CA VAL A 330 8.58 6.75 9.72
C VAL A 330 9.25 7.43 10.91
N VAL A 331 8.71 7.24 12.09
CA VAL A 331 9.24 7.78 13.35
C VAL A 331 9.64 6.61 14.23
N ASP A 332 10.87 6.61 14.73
CA ASP A 332 11.44 5.56 15.57
C ASP A 332 11.26 4.14 15.00
N GLY A 333 11.45 4.05 13.66
CA GLY A 333 11.34 2.79 12.91
C GLY A 333 9.91 2.31 12.66
N GLN A 334 8.89 3.09 13.04
CA GLN A 334 7.49 2.74 12.84
C GLN A 334 6.85 3.67 11.80
N PRO A 335 6.31 3.13 10.70
CA PRO A 335 5.51 3.91 9.77
C PRO A 335 4.24 4.44 10.44
N ALA A 336 3.87 5.68 10.09
CA ALA A 336 2.64 6.28 10.56
C ALA A 336 1.42 5.46 10.12
N LEU A 337 0.45 5.28 11.03
CA LEU A 337 -0.79 4.56 10.76
C LEU A 337 -1.98 5.53 10.75
N THR A 338 -2.94 5.25 9.87
CA THR A 338 -4.25 5.92 9.85
C THR A 338 -5.38 4.90 9.81
N THR A 339 -6.56 5.32 10.22
CA THR A 339 -7.83 4.59 9.99
C THR A 339 -8.76 5.36 9.06
N GLU A 340 -8.36 6.54 8.63
CA GLU A 340 -9.15 7.41 7.77
C GLU A 340 -8.44 7.54 6.41
N GLY A 341 -8.54 6.49 5.59
CA GLY A 341 -7.98 6.48 4.25
C GLY A 341 -9.03 6.69 3.18
N THR A 342 -8.58 7.08 1.99
CA THR A 342 -9.42 7.16 0.80
C THR A 342 -8.83 6.29 -0.29
N ILE A 343 -9.64 5.46 -0.93
CA ILE A 343 -9.23 4.62 -2.04
C ILE A 343 -9.97 5.09 -3.29
N GLY A 344 -9.26 5.76 -4.18
CA GLY A 344 -9.91 6.50 -5.26
C GLY A 344 -10.85 7.58 -4.70
N ALA A 345 -12.15 7.49 -5.01
CA ALA A 345 -13.16 8.41 -4.51
C ALA A 345 -13.84 7.93 -3.21
N PHE A 346 -13.49 6.75 -2.68
CA PHE A 346 -14.23 6.10 -1.61
C PHE A 346 -13.49 6.18 -0.27
N PRO A 347 -14.09 6.82 0.77
CA PRO A 347 -13.53 6.79 2.11
C PRO A 347 -13.63 5.37 2.69
N CYS A 348 -12.51 4.84 3.15
CA CYS A 348 -12.43 3.50 3.73
C CYS A 348 -11.83 3.59 5.14
N LYS A 349 -12.54 3.04 6.10
CA LYS A 349 -12.13 3.06 7.50
C LYS A 349 -11.52 1.72 7.90
N VAL A 350 -10.31 1.48 7.44
CA VAL A 350 -9.51 0.30 7.82
C VAL A 350 -8.12 0.75 8.29
N PRO A 351 -7.50 0.04 9.24
CA PRO A 351 -6.13 0.34 9.62
C PRO A 351 -5.19 0.20 8.41
N MET A 352 -4.46 1.27 8.09
CA MET A 352 -3.48 1.26 6.99
C MET A 352 -2.28 2.13 7.34
N ILE A 353 -1.15 1.84 6.72
CA ILE A 353 -0.01 2.75 6.73
C ILE A 353 -0.45 4.03 6.02
N ASP A 354 -0.15 5.16 6.64
CA ASP A 354 -0.55 6.47 6.11
C ASP A 354 0.38 6.87 4.97
N VAL A 355 -0.10 6.71 3.76
CA VAL A 355 0.64 6.94 2.52
C VAL A 355 -0.06 8.05 1.73
N VAL A 356 0.69 9.06 1.34
CA VAL A 356 0.24 10.07 0.38
C VAL A 356 0.75 9.67 -1.00
N THR A 357 -0.17 9.48 -1.94
CA THR A 357 0.14 9.11 -3.33
C THR A 357 -0.01 10.33 -4.23
N VAL A 358 1.00 10.61 -5.04
CA VAL A 358 0.98 11.65 -6.07
C VAL A 358 1.25 11.07 -7.46
N GLY A 359 0.50 11.54 -8.48
CA GLY A 359 0.69 11.13 -9.88
C GLY A 359 1.96 11.73 -10.50
N ALA A 360 3.12 11.40 -9.94
CA ALA A 360 4.43 11.92 -10.34
C ALA A 360 5.47 10.78 -10.46
N GLY A 361 5.11 9.68 -11.11
CA GLY A 361 5.99 8.56 -11.41
C GLY A 361 6.74 8.71 -12.74
N GLY A 362 7.56 7.72 -13.09
CA GLY A 362 8.36 7.74 -14.33
C GLY A 362 7.54 7.81 -15.60
N GLY A 363 6.34 7.23 -15.65
CA GLY A 363 5.40 7.29 -16.77
C GLY A 363 4.45 8.48 -16.76
N SER A 364 4.59 9.42 -15.82
CA SER A 364 3.75 10.64 -15.80
C SER A 364 3.95 11.45 -17.07
N ILE A 365 2.83 11.76 -17.73
CA ILE A 365 2.81 12.42 -19.02
C ILE A 365 3.06 13.92 -18.85
N ALA A 366 3.98 14.46 -19.65
CA ALA A 366 4.21 15.88 -19.77
C ALA A 366 3.32 16.47 -20.88
N TRP A 367 2.59 17.56 -20.57
CA TRP A 367 1.61 18.14 -21.48
C TRP A 367 1.43 19.63 -21.23
N LEU A 368 0.89 20.32 -22.23
CA LEU A 368 0.61 21.75 -22.17
C LEU A 368 -0.86 21.96 -21.76
N SER A 369 -1.08 22.71 -20.68
CA SER A 369 -2.44 23.09 -20.28
C SER A 369 -3.05 24.11 -21.30
N PRO A 370 -4.39 24.27 -21.32
CA PRO A 370 -5.03 25.28 -22.15
C PRO A 370 -4.50 26.71 -21.93
N GLU A 371 -3.96 27.01 -20.76
CA GLU A 371 -3.37 28.29 -20.37
C GLU A 371 -1.91 28.43 -20.83
N GLY A 372 -1.36 27.43 -21.53
CA GLY A 372 0.03 27.44 -22.02
C GLY A 372 1.08 27.09 -20.96
N THR A 373 0.70 26.42 -19.88
CA THR A 373 1.62 26.02 -18.80
C THR A 373 2.02 24.54 -18.92
N LEU A 374 3.32 24.25 -18.82
CA LEU A 374 3.82 22.88 -18.75
C LEU A 374 3.28 22.20 -17.47
N LYS A 375 2.66 21.06 -17.65
CA LYS A 375 2.18 20.16 -16.60
C LYS A 375 2.84 18.80 -16.73
N VAL A 376 3.03 18.09 -15.58
CA VAL A 376 3.49 16.71 -15.52
C VAL A 376 2.55 15.94 -14.62
N GLY A 377 1.95 14.88 -15.16
CA GLY A 377 0.86 14.18 -14.50
C GLY A 377 -0.44 15.00 -14.44
N PRO A 378 -1.46 14.57 -13.65
CA PRO A 378 -1.51 13.26 -12.94
C PRO A 378 -1.73 12.07 -13.91
N ARG A 379 -1.98 12.33 -15.22
CA ARG A 379 -2.11 11.28 -16.22
C ARG A 379 -0.78 10.54 -16.40
N SER A 380 -0.87 9.22 -16.52
CA SER A 380 0.29 8.35 -16.75
C SER A 380 0.11 7.53 -18.02
N ALA A 381 1.21 7.29 -18.74
CA ALA A 381 1.24 6.33 -19.83
C ALA A 381 1.11 4.87 -19.36
N ALA A 382 1.11 4.63 -18.06
CA ALA A 382 1.02 3.33 -17.41
C ALA A 382 2.07 2.31 -17.94
N ALA A 383 1.73 1.02 -17.98
CA ALA A 383 2.55 -0.03 -18.58
C ALA A 383 2.26 -0.23 -20.07
N ASP A 384 1.04 0.06 -20.47
CA ASP A 384 0.52 -0.06 -21.83
C ASP A 384 -0.26 1.23 -22.16
N PRO A 385 0.17 2.00 -23.17
CA PRO A 385 1.32 1.78 -24.07
C PRO A 385 2.70 2.03 -23.41
N GLY A 386 2.77 2.67 -22.22
CA GLY A 386 4.00 3.04 -21.55
C GLY A 386 4.69 4.29 -22.13
N PRO A 387 5.84 4.70 -21.55
CA PRO A 387 6.71 5.75 -22.08
C PRO A 387 7.06 5.55 -23.56
N VAL A 388 7.27 6.65 -24.26
CA VAL A 388 7.59 6.60 -25.73
C VAL A 388 8.86 5.76 -25.98
N CYS A 389 9.86 5.89 -25.12
CA CYS A 389 11.12 5.14 -25.24
C CYS A 389 10.95 3.61 -25.09
N TYR A 390 9.81 3.11 -24.59
CA TYR A 390 9.57 1.68 -24.50
C TYR A 390 9.18 1.04 -25.84
N ALA A 391 8.92 1.85 -26.86
CA ALA A 391 8.57 1.42 -28.23
C ALA A 391 7.33 0.49 -28.28
N ARG A 392 6.35 0.71 -27.39
CA ARG A 392 5.09 -0.07 -27.31
C ARG A 392 3.86 0.69 -27.79
N GLY A 393 4.07 1.81 -28.51
CA GLY A 393 2.99 2.64 -29.06
C GLY A 393 2.67 3.91 -28.25
N GLY A 394 3.42 4.20 -27.19
CA GLY A 394 3.36 5.49 -26.49
C GLY A 394 3.73 6.64 -27.41
N VAL A 395 2.98 7.76 -27.35
CA VAL A 395 3.18 8.94 -28.21
C VAL A 395 3.33 10.23 -27.40
N GLU A 396 2.86 10.26 -26.17
CA GLU A 396 2.97 11.43 -25.28
C GLU A 396 4.25 11.34 -24.44
N PRO A 397 5.09 12.39 -24.37
CA PRO A 397 6.36 12.35 -23.64
C PRO A 397 6.13 12.22 -22.14
N THR A 398 6.99 11.45 -21.47
CA THR A 398 6.91 11.16 -20.02
C THR A 398 8.17 11.64 -19.30
N VAL A 399 8.15 11.54 -17.96
CA VAL A 399 9.33 11.77 -17.10
C VAL A 399 10.48 10.82 -17.47
N THR A 400 10.18 9.54 -17.77
CA THR A 400 11.20 8.59 -18.23
C THR A 400 11.82 9.02 -19.55
N ASP A 401 11.04 9.48 -20.51
CA ASP A 401 11.54 9.98 -21.81
C ASP A 401 12.49 11.18 -21.61
N ALA A 402 12.13 12.10 -20.71
CA ALA A 402 12.97 13.23 -20.35
C ALA A 402 14.34 12.80 -19.76
N HIS A 403 14.33 11.82 -18.83
CA HIS A 403 15.57 11.27 -18.29
C HIS A 403 16.45 10.58 -19.34
N VAL A 404 15.84 9.84 -20.24
CA VAL A 404 16.53 9.15 -21.34
C VAL A 404 17.17 10.16 -22.30
N VAL A 405 16.43 11.18 -22.71
CA VAL A 405 16.92 12.24 -23.61
C VAL A 405 18.08 13.02 -23.00
N LEU A 406 18.04 13.26 -21.69
CA LEU A 406 19.13 13.95 -20.96
C LEU A 406 20.30 13.02 -20.58
N GLY A 407 20.29 11.75 -21.02
CA GLY A 407 21.36 10.79 -20.79
C GLY A 407 21.46 10.32 -19.34
N ARG A 408 20.48 10.63 -18.46
CA ARG A 408 20.46 10.26 -17.05
C ARG A 408 20.14 8.78 -16.82
N ILE A 409 19.40 8.16 -17.76
CA ILE A 409 19.12 6.70 -17.79
C ILE A 409 19.91 6.10 -18.95
N PRO A 410 20.49 4.89 -18.80
CA PRO A 410 21.11 4.19 -19.93
C PRO A 410 20.08 3.86 -21.02
N PRO A 411 20.49 3.58 -22.28
CA PRO A 411 19.56 3.23 -23.34
C PRO A 411 18.93 1.83 -23.20
N HIS A 412 18.81 1.35 -21.98
CA HIS A 412 18.17 0.09 -21.62
C HIS A 412 17.75 0.09 -20.15
N LEU A 413 16.85 -0.83 -19.77
CA LEU A 413 16.46 -1.13 -18.40
C LEU A 413 16.75 -2.59 -18.07
N LEU A 414 16.61 -2.95 -16.78
CA LEU A 414 16.77 -4.30 -16.27
C LEU A 414 18.09 -4.97 -16.71
N GLY A 415 19.21 -4.25 -16.51
CA GLY A 415 20.53 -4.77 -16.87
C GLY A 415 20.72 -5.06 -18.36
N GLY A 416 19.89 -4.48 -19.24
CA GLY A 416 19.97 -4.69 -20.70
C GLY A 416 18.84 -5.53 -21.28
N GLU A 417 17.94 -6.08 -20.46
CA GLU A 417 16.83 -6.93 -20.94
C GLU A 417 15.79 -6.14 -21.75
N VAL A 418 15.65 -4.83 -21.46
CA VAL A 418 14.68 -3.96 -22.13
C VAL A 418 15.41 -2.81 -22.81
N PRO A 419 15.60 -2.84 -24.15
CA PRO A 419 16.18 -1.74 -24.89
C PRO A 419 15.22 -0.54 -24.92
N LEU A 420 15.76 0.70 -24.93
CA LEU A 420 14.99 1.95 -25.01
C LEU A 420 15.22 2.65 -26.36
N ASP A 421 14.14 3.14 -26.97
CA ASP A 421 14.20 3.97 -28.18
C ASP A 421 14.40 5.45 -27.83
N VAL A 422 15.67 5.83 -27.72
CA VAL A 422 16.09 7.21 -27.42
C VAL A 422 15.65 8.19 -28.51
N ALA A 423 15.61 7.74 -29.78
CA ALA A 423 15.26 8.62 -30.90
C ALA A 423 13.76 8.98 -30.88
N SER A 424 12.89 8.01 -30.61
CA SER A 424 11.46 8.26 -30.47
C SER A 424 11.15 9.16 -29.26
N ALA A 425 11.82 8.94 -28.11
CA ALA A 425 11.70 9.82 -26.95
C ALA A 425 12.12 11.27 -27.28
N ALA A 426 13.27 11.43 -27.97
CA ALA A 426 13.75 12.74 -28.39
C ALA A 426 12.73 13.45 -29.31
N GLY A 427 12.11 12.73 -30.26
CA GLY A 427 11.09 13.28 -31.15
C GLY A 427 9.84 13.73 -30.38
N ALA A 428 9.40 13.00 -29.37
CA ALA A 428 8.25 13.38 -28.56
C ALA A 428 8.55 14.62 -27.68
N ILE A 429 9.75 14.70 -27.10
CA ILE A 429 10.19 15.90 -26.36
C ILE A 429 10.33 17.10 -27.30
N ASP A 430 10.85 16.93 -28.54
CA ASP A 430 10.95 18.01 -29.54
C ASP A 430 9.58 18.59 -29.91
N ALA A 431 8.56 17.74 -30.05
CA ALA A 431 7.22 18.20 -30.34
C ALA A 431 6.69 19.12 -29.22
N LEU A 432 6.81 18.68 -27.95
CA LEU A 432 6.42 19.45 -26.76
C LEU A 432 7.26 20.75 -26.64
N ALA A 433 8.58 20.66 -26.88
CA ALA A 433 9.51 21.79 -26.83
C ALA A 433 9.14 22.87 -27.85
N SER A 434 8.75 22.44 -29.06
CA SER A 434 8.31 23.36 -30.13
C SER A 434 7.05 24.14 -29.74
N GLU A 435 6.09 23.49 -29.09
CA GLU A 435 4.87 24.15 -28.59
C GLU A 435 5.17 25.16 -27.47
N LEU A 436 6.19 24.87 -26.64
CA LEU A 436 6.62 25.72 -25.53
C LEU A 436 7.61 26.83 -25.99
N GLY A 437 8.14 26.78 -27.22
CA GLY A 437 9.20 27.69 -27.68
C GLY A 437 10.54 27.45 -26.96
N LEU A 438 10.82 26.23 -26.53
CA LEU A 438 12.03 25.82 -25.81
C LEU A 438 12.96 24.94 -26.67
N THR A 439 14.21 24.80 -26.25
CA THR A 439 15.07 23.74 -26.77
C THR A 439 14.67 22.40 -26.19
N ARG A 440 15.04 21.27 -26.85
CA ARG A 440 14.84 19.92 -26.33
C ARG A 440 15.32 19.76 -24.88
N ASP A 441 16.55 20.18 -24.63
CA ASP A 441 17.19 20.01 -23.32
C ASP A 441 16.49 20.82 -22.23
N ALA A 442 16.13 22.08 -22.55
CA ALA A 442 15.38 22.94 -21.65
C ALA A 442 13.96 22.40 -21.36
N CYS A 443 13.28 21.84 -22.37
CA CYS A 443 11.98 21.20 -22.20
C CYS A 443 12.09 19.95 -21.32
N ALA A 444 13.01 19.05 -21.62
CA ALA A 444 13.23 17.84 -20.82
C ALA A 444 13.62 18.18 -19.36
N ALA A 445 14.52 19.14 -19.14
CA ALA A 445 14.86 19.63 -17.81
C ALA A 445 13.65 20.24 -17.07
N GLY A 446 12.80 21.00 -17.78
CA GLY A 446 11.55 21.56 -17.25
C GLY A 446 10.57 20.48 -16.81
N VAL A 447 10.43 19.38 -17.58
CA VAL A 447 9.62 18.22 -17.20
C VAL A 447 10.11 17.62 -15.88
N LEU A 448 11.42 17.43 -15.74
CA LEU A 448 12.01 16.88 -14.50
C LEU A 448 11.85 17.83 -13.31
N GLU A 449 11.97 19.14 -13.53
CA GLU A 449 11.77 20.15 -12.51
C GLU A 449 10.34 20.14 -11.95
N VAL A 450 9.33 20.13 -12.85
CA VAL A 450 7.92 20.04 -12.43
C VAL A 450 7.66 18.73 -11.67
N SER A 451 8.23 17.62 -12.13
CA SER A 451 8.11 16.32 -11.43
C SER A 451 8.73 16.38 -10.02
N ALA A 452 9.92 16.97 -9.88
CA ALA A 452 10.58 17.12 -8.57
C ALA A 452 9.74 17.97 -7.60
N TRP A 453 9.13 19.07 -8.06
CA TRP A 453 8.25 19.89 -7.24
C TRP A 453 6.97 19.16 -6.82
N ASN A 454 6.38 18.34 -7.72
CA ASN A 454 5.22 17.52 -7.37
C ASN A 454 5.56 16.52 -6.26
N GLN A 455 6.70 15.84 -6.34
CA GLN A 455 7.20 14.93 -5.31
C GLN A 455 7.55 15.68 -4.00
N ALA A 456 8.22 16.82 -4.10
CA ALA A 456 8.56 17.64 -2.93
C ALA A 456 7.31 18.13 -2.19
N ASN A 457 6.25 18.49 -2.91
CA ASN A 457 4.99 18.91 -2.30
C ASN A 457 4.31 17.74 -1.56
N ALA A 458 4.35 16.52 -2.09
CA ALA A 458 3.84 15.34 -1.40
C ALA A 458 4.63 15.07 -0.09
N LEU A 459 5.97 15.18 -0.13
CA LEU A 459 6.83 15.05 1.06
C LEU A 459 6.54 16.12 2.12
N ARG A 460 6.29 17.37 1.69
CA ARG A 460 5.86 18.44 2.60
C ARG A 460 4.47 18.16 3.17
N GLN A 461 3.54 17.72 2.35
CA GLN A 461 2.17 17.44 2.79
C GLN A 461 2.18 16.41 3.92
N VAL A 462 2.83 15.27 3.72
CA VAL A 462 2.84 14.18 4.72
C VAL A 462 3.52 14.56 6.04
N THR A 463 4.44 15.54 6.03
CA THR A 463 5.11 16.03 7.24
C THR A 463 4.36 17.20 7.87
N VAL A 464 3.97 18.21 7.09
CA VAL A 464 3.31 19.42 7.59
C VAL A 464 1.93 19.12 8.19
N GLU A 465 1.16 18.22 7.60
CA GLU A 465 -0.14 17.78 8.12
C GLU A 465 -0.02 17.18 9.54
N ARG A 466 1.18 16.73 9.93
CA ARG A 466 1.50 16.20 11.26
C ARG A 466 2.27 17.19 12.15
N GLY A 467 2.43 18.43 11.70
CA GLY A 467 3.21 19.42 12.42
C GLY A 467 4.72 19.15 12.46
N LEU A 468 5.21 18.31 11.52
CA LEU A 468 6.62 17.93 11.41
C LEU A 468 7.34 18.78 10.38
N ASP A 469 8.64 19.02 10.58
CA ASP A 469 9.51 19.65 9.57
C ASP A 469 10.26 18.58 8.78
N VAL A 470 10.09 18.57 7.47
CA VAL A 470 10.73 17.59 6.58
C VAL A 470 12.27 17.59 6.72
N ARG A 471 12.86 18.71 7.15
CA ARG A 471 14.32 18.87 7.33
C ARG A 471 14.89 18.08 8.51
N ASP A 472 14.02 17.67 9.44
CA ASP A 472 14.41 16.83 10.59
C ASP A 472 14.50 15.34 10.21
N PHE A 473 14.17 15.01 8.95
CA PHE A 473 14.10 13.63 8.45
C PHE A 473 15.19 13.35 7.41
N THR A 474 15.67 12.11 7.40
CA THR A 474 16.43 11.58 6.27
C THR A 474 15.46 11.00 5.24
N MET A 475 15.57 11.40 3.98
CA MET A 475 14.78 10.79 2.92
C MET A 475 15.35 9.42 2.57
N VAL A 476 14.48 8.39 2.52
CA VAL A 476 14.82 7.08 1.93
C VAL A 476 14.09 6.96 0.61
N THR A 477 14.83 6.88 -0.49
CA THR A 477 14.23 6.78 -1.83
C THR A 477 14.43 5.40 -2.42
N PHE A 478 13.37 4.87 -3.00
CA PHE A 478 13.35 3.56 -3.63
C PHE A 478 12.30 3.50 -4.75
N GLY A 479 12.03 2.29 -5.27
CA GLY A 479 11.24 2.15 -6.49
C GLY A 479 12.09 2.37 -7.76
N GLY A 480 11.51 2.08 -8.93
CA GLY A 480 12.25 2.14 -10.20
C GLY A 480 12.66 3.56 -10.63
N SER A 481 11.91 4.57 -10.24
CA SER A 481 12.18 5.98 -10.58
C SER A 481 12.60 6.85 -9.38
N GLY A 482 12.52 6.34 -8.16
CA GLY A 482 12.72 7.14 -6.94
C GLY A 482 14.10 7.83 -6.87
N SER A 483 15.16 7.12 -7.21
CA SER A 483 16.53 7.66 -7.13
C SER A 483 16.87 8.69 -8.21
N LEU A 484 16.07 8.80 -9.29
CA LEU A 484 16.35 9.66 -10.44
C LEU A 484 16.36 11.16 -10.12
N LEU A 485 15.56 11.57 -9.12
CA LEU A 485 15.44 12.97 -8.69
C LEU A 485 16.03 13.22 -7.30
N ALA A 486 16.73 12.24 -6.70
CA ALA A 486 17.22 12.30 -5.32
C ALA A 486 17.99 13.58 -5.00
N CYS A 487 19.02 13.93 -5.79
CA CYS A 487 19.81 15.16 -5.57
C CYS A 487 18.94 16.42 -5.66
N ARG A 488 18.01 16.48 -6.63
CA ARG A 488 17.14 17.65 -6.79
C ARG A 488 16.18 17.80 -5.62
N LEU A 489 15.66 16.69 -5.08
CA LEU A 489 14.78 16.71 -3.90
C LEU A 489 15.52 17.16 -2.64
N VAL A 490 16.79 16.74 -2.46
CA VAL A 490 17.65 17.27 -1.38
C VAL A 490 17.72 18.79 -1.45
N ASP A 491 17.93 19.34 -2.65
CA ASP A 491 18.02 20.80 -2.84
C ASP A 491 16.69 21.52 -2.57
N VAL A 492 15.59 21.02 -3.15
CA VAL A 492 14.27 21.67 -3.05
C VAL A 492 13.72 21.64 -1.64
N LEU A 493 14.00 20.59 -0.88
CA LEU A 493 13.50 20.39 0.47
C LEU A 493 14.47 20.88 1.55
N GLY A 494 15.74 21.09 1.20
CA GLY A 494 16.80 21.47 2.15
C GLY A 494 17.15 20.34 3.11
N LEU A 495 17.15 19.10 2.62
CA LEU A 495 17.49 17.93 3.41
C LEU A 495 19.01 17.81 3.62
N ASP A 496 19.43 17.19 4.72
CA ASP A 496 20.85 16.86 4.95
C ASP A 496 21.37 15.80 3.99
N GLY A 497 20.49 14.94 3.50
CA GLY A 497 20.84 13.89 2.55
C GLY A 497 19.72 12.90 2.28
N VAL A 498 20.06 11.90 1.48
CA VAL A 498 19.15 10.83 1.11
C VAL A 498 19.87 9.49 1.19
N LEU A 499 19.17 8.48 1.70
CA LEU A 499 19.58 7.09 1.71
C LEU A 499 18.96 6.37 0.50
N VAL A 500 19.80 5.77 -0.35
CA VAL A 500 19.39 4.91 -1.45
C VAL A 500 19.75 3.47 -1.10
N PRO A 501 18.80 2.61 -0.76
CA PRO A 501 19.03 1.21 -0.42
C PRO A 501 19.73 0.41 -1.54
N VAL A 502 20.25 -0.75 -1.20
CA VAL A 502 20.66 -1.76 -2.20
C VAL A 502 19.42 -2.30 -2.88
N ASN A 503 19.46 -2.48 -4.21
CA ASN A 503 18.31 -2.93 -5.02
C ASN A 503 17.02 -2.12 -4.76
N PRO A 504 17.05 -0.78 -4.85
CA PRO A 504 15.94 0.07 -4.43
C PRO A 504 14.67 -0.23 -5.22
N GLY A 505 14.78 -0.68 -6.47
CA GLY A 505 13.62 -1.08 -7.28
C GLY A 505 12.90 -2.36 -6.80
N ASN A 506 13.44 -3.09 -5.82
CA ASN A 506 12.85 -4.31 -5.25
C ASN A 506 12.57 -4.18 -3.73
N LEU A 507 12.66 -2.97 -3.17
CA LEU A 507 12.55 -2.78 -1.72
C LEU A 507 11.16 -3.15 -1.19
N SER A 508 10.08 -2.89 -1.94
CA SER A 508 8.73 -3.32 -1.56
C SER A 508 8.63 -4.84 -1.44
N ALA A 509 9.20 -5.58 -2.39
CA ALA A 509 9.25 -7.04 -2.31
C ALA A 509 10.12 -7.54 -1.13
N TYR A 510 11.20 -6.83 -0.78
CA TYR A 510 11.98 -7.11 0.42
C TYR A 510 11.18 -6.85 1.70
N GLY A 511 10.45 -5.74 1.75
CA GLY A 511 9.60 -5.36 2.88
C GLY A 511 8.57 -6.44 3.24
N LEU A 512 8.03 -7.18 2.24
CA LEU A 512 7.13 -8.31 2.47
C LEU A 512 7.74 -9.45 3.30
N LEU A 513 9.04 -9.51 3.41
CA LEU A 513 9.77 -10.52 4.19
C LEU A 513 10.13 -10.05 5.60
N THR A 514 9.91 -8.77 5.90
CA THR A 514 10.28 -8.13 7.17
C THR A 514 9.11 -7.96 8.12
N VAL A 515 7.93 -8.45 7.77
CA VAL A 515 6.67 -8.21 8.49
C VAL A 515 6.13 -9.46 9.15
N ASP A 516 5.34 -9.25 10.20
CA ASP A 516 4.69 -10.29 10.98
C ASP A 516 3.25 -10.55 10.52
N VAL A 517 2.69 -11.69 10.90
CA VAL A 517 1.24 -11.90 10.82
C VAL A 517 0.57 -10.94 11.80
N ARG A 518 -0.39 -10.13 11.31
CA ARG A 518 -1.07 -9.12 12.11
C ARG A 518 -2.57 -9.09 11.86
N ASN A 519 -3.35 -9.24 12.93
CA ASN A 519 -4.80 -9.15 12.92
C ASN A 519 -5.26 -8.04 13.86
N ASP A 520 -5.98 -7.04 13.33
CA ASP A 520 -6.52 -5.94 14.11
C ASP A 520 -8.03 -6.14 14.34
N TYR A 521 -8.45 -5.97 15.57
CA TYR A 521 -9.84 -6.03 16.00
C TYR A 521 -10.22 -4.75 16.71
N VAL A 522 -11.43 -4.29 16.45
CA VAL A 522 -11.99 -3.07 17.04
C VAL A 522 -13.40 -3.32 17.56
N GLN A 523 -13.73 -2.62 18.64
CA GLN A 523 -15.06 -2.56 19.19
C GLN A 523 -15.37 -1.13 19.63
N THR A 524 -16.47 -0.57 19.16
CA THR A 524 -16.96 0.72 19.64
C THR A 524 -17.39 0.63 21.10
N ALA A 525 -16.91 1.57 21.92
CA ALA A 525 -17.18 1.66 23.37
C ALA A 525 -17.25 3.14 23.78
N VAL A 526 -18.29 3.85 23.30
CA VAL A 526 -18.44 5.29 23.55
C VAL A 526 -18.84 5.53 25.00
N ALA A 527 -17.94 6.14 25.78
CA ALA A 527 -18.19 6.54 27.15
C ALA A 527 -17.27 7.69 27.58
N ARG A 528 -17.74 8.60 28.40
CA ARG A 528 -16.91 9.64 29.01
C ARG A 528 -16.00 9.04 30.08
N ALA A 529 -14.80 9.58 30.22
CA ALA A 529 -13.83 9.11 31.22
C ALA A 529 -14.40 9.10 32.63
N SER A 530 -15.24 10.08 33.01
CA SER A 530 -15.89 10.19 34.33
C SER A 530 -16.95 9.10 34.60
N THR A 531 -17.49 8.45 33.55
CA THR A 531 -18.54 7.43 33.67
C THR A 531 -18.08 6.05 33.19
N LEU A 532 -16.82 5.94 32.77
CA LEU A 532 -16.26 4.72 32.21
C LEU A 532 -16.05 3.68 33.30
N ASP A 533 -16.70 2.53 33.17
CA ASP A 533 -16.50 1.39 34.09
C ASP A 533 -15.30 0.55 33.66
N PRO A 534 -14.25 0.44 34.50
CA PRO A 534 -13.10 -0.41 34.21
C PRO A 534 -13.47 -1.89 33.90
N ALA A 535 -14.59 -2.40 34.46
CA ALA A 535 -15.04 -3.75 34.21
C ALA A 535 -15.54 -3.93 32.77
N VAL A 536 -16.22 -2.92 32.21
CA VAL A 536 -16.69 -2.90 30.82
C VAL A 536 -15.52 -2.85 29.85
N VAL A 537 -14.54 -1.97 30.12
CA VAL A 537 -13.33 -1.85 29.29
C VAL A 537 -12.53 -3.16 29.32
N ARG A 538 -12.38 -3.79 30.48
CA ARG A 538 -11.72 -5.09 30.63
C ARG A 538 -12.41 -6.14 29.79
N ALA A 539 -13.72 -6.29 29.93
CA ALA A 539 -14.49 -7.27 29.17
C ALA A 539 -14.35 -7.05 27.64
N GLY A 540 -14.31 -5.78 27.21
CA GLY A 540 -14.08 -5.43 25.80
C GLY A 540 -12.70 -5.89 25.32
N TYR A 541 -11.63 -5.58 26.06
CA TYR A 541 -10.28 -6.05 25.70
C TYR A 541 -10.13 -7.56 25.76
N ASP A 542 -10.75 -8.23 26.76
CA ASP A 542 -10.70 -9.69 26.85
C ASP A 542 -11.36 -10.35 25.63
N ALA A 543 -12.54 -9.88 25.22
CA ALA A 543 -13.23 -10.39 24.04
C ALA A 543 -12.44 -10.16 22.74
N LEU A 544 -11.81 -8.98 22.56
CA LEU A 544 -10.98 -8.69 21.41
C LEU A 544 -9.70 -9.54 21.41
N THR A 545 -9.08 -9.74 22.57
CA THR A 545 -7.87 -10.56 22.72
C THR A 545 -8.17 -12.03 22.41
N GLU A 546 -9.32 -12.56 22.86
CA GLU A 546 -9.74 -13.92 22.54
C GLU A 546 -9.91 -14.12 21.02
N ARG A 547 -10.58 -13.21 20.36
CA ARG A 547 -10.71 -13.24 18.89
C ARG A 547 -9.36 -13.20 18.17
N ALA A 548 -8.44 -12.35 18.63
CA ALA A 548 -7.09 -12.25 18.10
C ALA A 548 -6.30 -13.55 18.33
N ALA A 549 -6.42 -14.14 19.51
CA ALA A 549 -5.78 -15.41 19.87
C ALA A 549 -6.28 -16.58 19.01
N GLU A 550 -7.59 -16.65 18.75
CA GLU A 550 -8.20 -17.64 17.86
C GLU A 550 -7.69 -17.50 16.42
N ALA A 551 -7.61 -16.27 15.90
CA ALA A 551 -7.10 -16.01 14.55
C ALA A 551 -5.63 -16.48 14.44
N LEU A 552 -4.77 -16.10 15.39
CA LEU A 552 -3.38 -16.55 15.41
C LEU A 552 -3.24 -18.07 15.59
N ALA A 553 -4.19 -18.72 16.28
CA ALA A 553 -4.22 -20.18 16.39
C ALA A 553 -4.52 -20.84 15.04
N ARG A 554 -5.45 -20.28 14.24
CA ARG A 554 -5.74 -20.76 12.88
C ARG A 554 -4.53 -20.57 11.94
N GLU A 555 -3.75 -19.52 12.16
CA GLU A 555 -2.48 -19.24 11.45
C GLU A 555 -1.31 -20.13 11.94
N GLY A 556 -1.54 -21.02 12.93
CA GLY A 556 -0.55 -21.97 13.42
C GLY A 556 0.40 -21.43 14.49
N PHE A 557 0.16 -20.26 15.07
CA PHE A 557 1.00 -19.72 16.14
C PHE A 557 0.63 -20.36 17.50
N PRO A 558 1.58 -20.97 18.21
CA PRO A 558 1.37 -21.47 19.57
C PRO A 558 1.20 -20.29 20.55
N SER A 559 0.54 -20.52 21.67
CA SER A 559 0.14 -19.47 22.62
C SER A 559 1.31 -18.64 23.17
N ASP A 560 2.47 -19.24 23.34
CA ASP A 560 3.70 -18.60 23.84
C ASP A 560 4.42 -17.71 22.81
N ARG A 561 3.96 -17.75 21.56
CA ARG A 561 4.50 -16.91 20.48
C ARG A 561 3.52 -15.84 20.00
N ARG A 562 2.38 -15.69 20.65
CA ARG A 562 1.38 -14.65 20.30
C ARG A 562 1.65 -13.41 21.12
N VAL A 563 1.68 -12.28 20.46
CA VAL A 563 1.82 -10.95 21.08
C VAL A 563 0.52 -10.18 20.86
N PHE A 564 0.10 -9.40 21.85
CA PHE A 564 -1.12 -8.60 21.79
C PHE A 564 -0.80 -7.15 22.16
N GLU A 565 -1.13 -6.23 21.27
CA GLU A 565 -1.03 -4.79 21.52
C GLU A 565 -2.42 -4.23 21.72
N ARG A 566 -2.59 -3.40 22.77
CA ARG A 566 -3.85 -2.70 23.06
C ARG A 566 -3.72 -1.24 22.73
N THR A 567 -4.73 -0.68 22.07
CA THR A 567 -4.88 0.76 21.86
C THR A 567 -6.32 1.18 22.09
N ALA A 568 -6.54 2.48 22.29
CA ALA A 568 -7.87 3.08 22.37
C ALA A 568 -7.94 4.30 21.45
N ASP A 569 -9.10 4.53 20.83
CA ASP A 569 -9.37 5.80 20.15
C ASP A 569 -10.13 6.70 21.13
N LEU A 570 -9.57 7.86 21.41
CA LEU A 570 -10.11 8.87 22.33
C LEU A 570 -10.31 10.21 21.62
N ARG A 571 -11.20 11.04 22.19
CA ARG A 571 -11.40 12.43 21.74
C ARG A 571 -11.83 13.30 22.90
N TYR A 572 -11.82 14.61 22.73
CA TYR A 572 -12.59 15.47 23.62
C TYR A 572 -14.07 15.37 23.28
N PHE A 573 -14.92 15.36 24.30
CA PHE A 573 -16.37 15.30 24.11
C PHE A 573 -16.85 16.41 23.16
N GLY A 574 -17.58 16.00 22.11
CA GLY A 574 -18.06 16.90 21.07
C GLY A 574 -17.11 17.11 19.87
N GLN A 575 -15.88 16.59 19.92
CA GLN A 575 -15.00 16.56 18.74
C GLN A 575 -15.43 15.49 17.74
N ALA A 576 -15.16 15.74 16.45
CA ALA A 576 -15.46 14.81 15.37
C ALA A 576 -14.33 13.80 15.11
N TYR A 577 -13.12 14.08 15.56
CA TYR A 577 -11.92 13.29 15.26
C TYR A 577 -11.43 12.59 16.53
N GLU A 578 -10.93 11.38 16.35
CA GLU A 578 -10.34 10.56 17.39
C GLU A 578 -8.80 10.54 17.27
N VAL A 579 -8.13 10.46 18.43
CA VAL A 579 -6.69 10.23 18.53
C VAL A 579 -6.47 8.85 19.10
N ARG A 580 -5.58 8.07 18.48
CA ARG A 580 -5.22 6.74 18.94
C ARG A 580 -4.14 6.83 20.01
N VAL A 581 -4.36 6.14 21.11
CA VAL A 581 -3.44 6.08 22.25
C VAL A 581 -3.12 4.64 22.61
N ALA A 582 -1.86 4.36 22.90
CA ALA A 582 -1.45 3.06 23.41
C ALA A 582 -2.03 2.81 24.81
N VAL A 583 -2.46 1.57 25.04
CA VAL A 583 -2.96 1.15 26.36
C VAL A 583 -1.96 0.12 26.93
N PRO A 584 -1.27 0.45 28.03
CA PRO A 584 -0.29 -0.45 28.62
C PRO A 584 -0.85 -1.83 28.96
N GLU A 585 0.00 -2.83 28.92
CA GLU A 585 -0.35 -4.18 29.40
C GLU A 585 -0.66 -4.16 30.89
N GLY A 586 -1.52 -5.09 31.31
CA GLY A 586 -1.85 -5.29 32.72
C GLY A 586 -3.35 -5.24 33.02
N ALA A 587 -3.68 -5.15 34.29
CA ALA A 587 -5.06 -5.09 34.75
C ALA A 587 -5.68 -3.72 34.41
N VAL A 588 -6.90 -3.74 33.87
CA VAL A 588 -7.67 -2.50 33.63
C VAL A 588 -8.21 -2.00 34.96
N THR A 589 -7.61 -0.93 35.46
CA THR A 589 -7.97 -0.22 36.69
C THR A 589 -8.31 1.24 36.40
N GLU A 590 -8.87 1.96 37.40
CA GLU A 590 -9.13 3.40 37.26
C GLU A 590 -7.84 4.19 37.01
N GLU A 591 -6.72 3.79 37.65
CA GLU A 591 -5.42 4.45 37.46
C GLU A 591 -4.90 4.23 36.03
N LEU A 592 -5.08 3.04 35.45
CA LEU A 592 -4.72 2.79 34.05
C LEU A 592 -5.54 3.67 33.12
N LEU A 593 -6.87 3.75 33.31
CA LEU A 593 -7.74 4.58 32.48
C LEU A 593 -7.38 6.05 32.57
N ALA A 594 -7.03 6.55 33.75
CA ALA A 594 -6.54 7.92 33.96
C ALA A 594 -5.21 8.17 33.22
N SER A 595 -4.26 7.23 33.29
CA SER A 595 -2.97 7.34 32.59
C SER A 595 -3.13 7.37 31.05
N VAL A 596 -4.08 6.61 30.52
CA VAL A 596 -4.41 6.63 29.08
C VAL A 596 -5.04 7.96 28.67
N ALA A 597 -5.90 8.55 29.52
CA ALA A 597 -6.44 9.88 29.28
C ALA A 597 -5.35 10.97 29.33
N ASP A 598 -4.36 10.84 30.21
CA ASP A 598 -3.21 11.73 30.23
C ASP A 598 -2.35 11.60 28.96
N ALA A 599 -2.07 10.37 28.51
CA ALA A 599 -1.37 10.13 27.27
C ALA A 599 -2.14 10.70 26.05
N PHE A 600 -3.47 10.63 26.04
CA PHE A 600 -4.29 11.28 25.01
C PHE A 600 -4.05 12.79 24.94
N HIS A 601 -3.97 13.47 26.09
CA HIS A 601 -3.69 14.92 26.10
C HIS A 601 -2.34 15.23 25.46
N ASP A 602 -1.32 14.40 25.70
CA ASP A 602 0.02 14.59 25.15
C ASP A 602 0.04 14.34 23.63
N GLU A 603 -0.60 13.25 23.17
CA GLU A 603 -0.74 12.96 21.74
C GLU A 603 -1.56 14.02 21.00
N HIS A 604 -2.67 14.51 21.60
CA HIS A 604 -3.47 15.57 21.03
C HIS A 604 -2.67 16.87 20.89
N ARG A 605 -1.83 17.18 21.90
CA ARG A 605 -0.93 18.35 21.83
C ARG A 605 0.13 18.18 20.74
N ALA A 606 0.67 16.98 20.57
CA ALA A 606 1.64 16.70 19.52
C ALA A 606 1.03 16.87 18.12
N LEU A 607 -0.21 16.40 17.91
CA LEU A 607 -0.90 16.46 16.62
C LEU A 607 -1.45 17.84 16.28
N TYR A 608 -2.02 18.54 17.27
CA TYR A 608 -2.80 19.79 17.04
C TYR A 608 -2.18 21.04 17.66
N GLY A 609 -1.09 20.91 18.40
CA GLY A 609 -0.39 22.02 19.05
C GLY A 609 -1.04 22.52 20.37
N TYR A 610 -2.12 21.90 20.82
CA TYR A 610 -2.81 22.25 22.08
C TYR A 610 -3.43 21.02 22.75
N ASP A 611 -3.73 21.12 24.04
CA ASP A 611 -4.62 20.23 24.77
C ASP A 611 -5.62 21.01 25.62
N ASN A 612 -6.63 20.34 26.12
CA ASN A 612 -7.68 20.92 26.97
C ASN A 612 -7.66 20.31 28.39
N ARG A 613 -6.52 19.80 28.86
CA ARG A 613 -6.36 19.18 30.21
C ARG A 613 -6.85 20.07 31.35
N ALA A 614 -6.70 21.38 31.20
CA ALA A 614 -7.10 22.34 32.21
C ALA A 614 -8.57 22.79 32.16
N ASP A 615 -9.32 22.44 31.09
CA ASP A 615 -10.74 22.82 30.93
C ASP A 615 -11.66 21.66 31.33
N PRO A 616 -12.32 21.70 32.50
CA PRO A 616 -13.20 20.65 32.98
C PRO A 616 -14.46 20.40 32.10
N ARG A 617 -14.74 21.30 31.15
CA ARG A 617 -15.85 21.15 30.21
C ARG A 617 -15.46 20.28 28.99
N GLN A 618 -14.17 20.12 28.78
CA GLN A 618 -13.59 19.32 27.67
C GLN A 618 -13.17 17.96 28.20
N GLU A 619 -14.17 17.17 28.58
CA GLU A 619 -13.94 15.83 29.10
C GLU A 619 -13.46 14.88 28.01
N VAL A 620 -12.56 13.96 28.36
CA VAL A 620 -12.10 12.90 27.46
C VAL A 620 -13.20 11.85 27.27
N GLU A 621 -13.48 11.51 26.03
CA GLU A 621 -14.42 10.46 25.64
C GLU A 621 -13.66 9.30 24.98
N TRP A 622 -13.83 8.12 25.53
CA TRP A 622 -13.41 6.89 24.89
C TRP A 622 -14.39 6.54 23.77
N VAL A 623 -13.88 6.11 22.62
CA VAL A 623 -14.70 5.86 21.43
C VAL A 623 -14.61 4.41 21.00
N SER A 624 -13.39 3.87 20.89
CA SER A 624 -13.17 2.48 20.47
C SER A 624 -12.03 1.83 21.26
N LEU A 625 -12.17 0.54 21.52
CA LEU A 625 -11.11 -0.34 22.04
C LEU A 625 -10.56 -1.14 20.87
N ARG A 626 -9.23 -1.32 20.82
CA ARG A 626 -8.56 -2.07 19.76
C ARG A 626 -7.54 -3.05 20.33
N VAL A 627 -7.45 -4.21 19.67
CA VAL A 627 -6.40 -5.21 19.94
C VAL A 627 -5.80 -5.63 18.61
N SER A 628 -4.47 -5.57 18.52
CA SER A 628 -3.70 -6.17 17.44
C SER A 628 -3.07 -7.47 17.94
N GLY A 629 -3.44 -8.59 17.32
CA GLY A 629 -2.78 -9.88 17.54
C GLY A 629 -1.64 -10.05 16.56
N ILE A 630 -0.43 -10.31 17.05
CA ILE A 630 0.79 -10.42 16.27
C ILE A 630 1.38 -11.81 16.42
N GLY A 631 1.61 -12.48 15.27
CA GLY A 631 2.34 -13.73 15.16
C GLY A 631 3.71 -13.45 14.53
N PRO A 632 4.80 -13.43 15.36
CA PRO A 632 6.12 -13.07 14.86
C PRO A 632 6.64 -14.05 13.81
N LEU A 633 7.04 -13.54 12.65
CA LEU A 633 7.76 -14.25 11.61
C LEU A 633 9.27 -13.99 11.76
N ARG A 634 10.07 -14.84 11.13
CA ARG A 634 11.52 -14.62 11.12
C ARG A 634 11.86 -13.47 10.16
N THR A 635 12.29 -12.33 10.68
CA THR A 635 12.77 -11.20 9.88
C THR A 635 14.18 -11.50 9.36
N PRO A 636 14.46 -11.28 8.05
CA PRO A 636 15.81 -11.36 7.52
C PRO A 636 16.71 -10.29 8.15
N SER A 637 17.94 -10.64 8.48
CA SER A 637 18.94 -9.63 8.84
C SER A 637 19.36 -8.84 7.59
N VAL A 638 19.61 -7.54 7.75
CA VAL A 638 20.26 -6.75 6.70
C VAL A 638 21.74 -7.14 6.70
N PRO A 639 22.27 -7.73 5.60
CA PRO A 639 23.64 -8.19 5.59
C PRO A 639 24.62 -6.99 5.51
N GLU A 640 25.77 -7.11 6.19
CA GLU A 640 26.84 -6.16 6.01
C GLU A 640 27.50 -6.34 4.64
N ALA A 641 27.83 -5.22 4.00
CA ALA A 641 28.53 -5.21 2.73
C ALA A 641 30.04 -5.47 2.94
N SER A 642 30.67 -6.12 1.97
CA SER A 642 32.13 -6.22 1.95
C SER A 642 32.76 -4.84 1.86
N VAL A 643 33.97 -4.70 2.46
CA VAL A 643 34.73 -3.46 2.38
C VAL A 643 35.10 -3.17 0.91
N GLY A 644 34.90 -1.91 0.49
CA GLY A 644 35.13 -1.48 -0.88
C GLY A 644 36.63 -1.46 -1.25
N GLY A 645 36.89 -1.69 -2.53
CA GLY A 645 38.24 -1.60 -3.12
C GLY A 645 38.62 -0.19 -3.61
N GLY A 646 37.74 0.80 -3.33
CA GLY A 646 37.77 2.13 -3.88
C GLY A 646 36.84 2.28 -5.09
N ALA A 647 36.08 3.37 -5.14
CA ALA A 647 35.02 3.58 -6.16
C ALA A 647 35.53 3.47 -7.61
N ARG A 648 36.80 3.77 -7.87
CA ARG A 648 37.39 3.63 -9.22
C ARG A 648 37.37 2.20 -9.76
N SER A 649 37.38 1.19 -8.89
CA SER A 649 37.27 -0.21 -9.30
C SER A 649 35.90 -0.60 -9.83
N ALA A 650 34.87 0.18 -9.48
CA ALA A 650 33.50 0.02 -9.92
C ALA A 650 33.15 0.87 -11.16
N SER A 651 34.10 1.67 -11.68
CA SER A 651 33.86 2.49 -12.87
C SER A 651 33.75 1.63 -14.12
N THR A 652 32.72 1.87 -14.91
CA THR A 652 32.44 1.18 -16.18
C THR A 652 32.66 2.06 -17.42
N GLY A 653 33.00 3.35 -17.22
CA GLY A 653 33.27 4.31 -18.29
C GLY A 653 32.71 5.69 -18.00
N SER A 654 32.36 6.42 -19.05
CA SER A 654 31.72 7.75 -18.95
C SER A 654 30.65 7.93 -20.03
N ARG A 655 29.70 8.82 -19.76
CA ARG A 655 28.62 9.19 -20.69
C ARG A 655 28.34 10.69 -20.60
N LYS A 656 27.91 11.28 -21.72
CA LYS A 656 27.37 12.64 -21.71
C LYS A 656 26.01 12.63 -20.99
N VAL A 657 25.89 13.45 -19.94
CA VAL A 657 24.68 13.63 -19.14
C VAL A 657 24.38 15.11 -19.00
N TYR A 658 23.12 15.49 -19.14
CA TYR A 658 22.68 16.84 -18.90
C TYR A 658 22.18 16.99 -17.43
N PHE A 659 22.79 17.90 -16.71
CA PHE A 659 22.30 18.40 -15.43
C PHE A 659 21.77 19.84 -15.60
N ASP A 660 22.65 20.86 -15.55
CA ASP A 660 22.34 22.24 -15.99
C ASP A 660 22.97 22.52 -17.37
N ASP A 661 24.06 21.78 -17.67
CA ASP A 661 24.75 21.71 -18.94
C ASP A 661 25.17 20.28 -19.26
N TRP A 662 25.56 19.99 -20.49
CA TRP A 662 26.13 18.70 -20.89
C TRP A 662 27.53 18.52 -20.32
N VAL A 663 27.69 17.52 -19.48
CA VAL A 663 28.96 17.15 -18.86
C VAL A 663 29.31 15.69 -19.14
N ASP A 664 30.59 15.35 -19.08
CA ASP A 664 31.03 13.95 -19.03
C ASP A 664 30.86 13.45 -17.60
N ALA A 665 29.93 12.51 -17.37
CA ALA A 665 29.67 11.91 -16.08
C ALA A 665 30.29 10.52 -16.02
N ASP A 666 31.00 10.19 -14.92
CA ASP A 666 31.54 8.86 -14.68
C ASP A 666 30.39 7.86 -14.41
N LEU A 667 30.51 6.66 -14.97
CA LEU A 667 29.55 5.57 -14.79
C LEU A 667 30.11 4.54 -13.79
N PHE A 668 29.24 4.12 -12.86
CA PHE A 668 29.57 3.13 -11.84
C PHE A 668 28.56 1.99 -11.81
N ASP A 669 29.05 0.75 -11.75
CA ASP A 669 28.20 -0.41 -11.47
C ASP A 669 28.03 -0.57 -9.95
N ARG A 670 26.80 -0.46 -9.47
CA ARG A 670 26.43 -0.57 -8.06
C ARG A 670 26.96 -1.85 -7.40
N ARG A 671 26.95 -2.96 -8.12
CA ARG A 671 27.36 -4.29 -7.60
C ARG A 671 28.85 -4.38 -7.26
N LEU A 672 29.64 -3.50 -7.82
CA LEU A 672 31.10 -3.45 -7.62
C LEU A 672 31.51 -2.49 -6.51
N LEU A 673 30.59 -1.71 -5.97
CA LEU A 673 30.80 -0.80 -4.85
C LEU A 673 30.70 -1.56 -3.53
N GLY A 674 31.58 -1.24 -2.59
CA GLY A 674 31.60 -1.82 -1.24
C GLY A 674 31.63 -0.76 -0.13
N ALA A 675 31.45 -1.20 1.12
CA ALA A 675 31.39 -0.33 2.28
C ALA A 675 32.64 0.60 2.34
N GLY A 676 32.38 1.90 2.51
CA GLY A 676 33.42 2.95 2.56
C GLY A 676 33.77 3.59 1.23
N ASP A 677 33.37 3.02 0.07
CA ASP A 677 33.56 3.66 -1.23
C ASP A 677 32.82 4.99 -1.31
N GLU A 678 33.44 5.98 -1.95
CA GLU A 678 32.87 7.32 -2.12
C GLU A 678 32.97 7.77 -3.57
N ILE A 679 31.85 8.28 -4.11
CA ILE A 679 31.68 8.80 -5.47
C ILE A 679 31.39 10.29 -5.36
N THR A 680 32.08 11.09 -6.22
CA THR A 680 31.76 12.51 -6.35
C THR A 680 31.13 12.78 -7.71
N GLY A 681 30.05 13.55 -7.75
CA GLY A 681 29.36 13.97 -8.99
C GLY A 681 30.16 15.01 -9.78
N PRO A 682 29.99 15.09 -11.11
CA PRO A 682 28.96 14.42 -11.87
C PRO A 682 29.22 12.95 -12.14
N ALA A 683 28.27 12.10 -11.79
CA ALA A 683 28.37 10.65 -11.99
C ALA A 683 26.98 10.01 -12.19
N VAL A 684 26.94 8.77 -12.67
CA VAL A 684 25.73 7.95 -12.70
C VAL A 684 26.05 6.59 -12.10
N VAL A 685 25.29 6.18 -11.08
CA VAL A 685 25.37 4.83 -10.52
C VAL A 685 24.25 4.00 -11.10
N GLU A 686 24.60 2.95 -11.83
CA GLU A 686 23.67 2.05 -12.51
C GLU A 686 23.51 0.76 -11.70
N GLU A 687 22.26 0.34 -11.55
CA GLU A 687 21.85 -0.88 -10.89
C GLU A 687 20.80 -1.60 -11.74
N PHE A 688 20.56 -2.89 -11.48
CA PHE A 688 19.64 -3.73 -12.29
C PHE A 688 18.26 -3.09 -12.51
N SER A 689 17.66 -2.53 -11.46
CA SER A 689 16.29 -2.00 -11.50
C SER A 689 16.17 -0.51 -11.20
N SER A 690 17.31 0.21 -11.06
CA SER A 690 17.33 1.62 -10.71
C SER A 690 18.58 2.32 -11.25
N THR A 691 18.54 3.65 -11.28
CA THR A 691 19.68 4.51 -11.66
C THR A 691 19.71 5.72 -10.75
N LEU A 692 20.88 6.07 -10.23
CA LEU A 692 21.10 7.30 -9.46
C LEU A 692 21.98 8.28 -10.26
N PRO A 693 21.43 9.34 -10.86
CA PRO A 693 22.20 10.45 -11.37
C PRO A 693 22.70 11.30 -10.19
N LEU A 694 24.01 11.28 -9.97
CA LEU A 694 24.66 12.07 -8.94
C LEU A 694 25.10 13.43 -9.53
N HIS A 695 24.43 14.50 -9.12
CA HIS A 695 24.64 15.84 -9.65
C HIS A 695 26.02 16.39 -9.27
N PRO A 696 26.58 17.37 -10.05
CA PRO A 696 27.71 18.17 -9.61
C PRO A 696 27.44 18.77 -8.21
N GLY A 697 28.44 18.75 -7.34
CA GLY A 697 28.33 19.26 -5.96
C GLY A 697 27.68 18.30 -4.97
N PHE A 698 27.50 17.02 -5.36
CA PHE A 698 27.06 15.95 -4.47
C PHE A 698 28.10 14.84 -4.35
N THR A 699 28.08 14.16 -3.21
CA THR A 699 28.81 12.92 -2.97
C THR A 699 27.86 11.82 -2.58
N ALA A 700 28.22 10.58 -2.93
CA ALA A 700 27.53 9.37 -2.50
C ALA A 700 28.53 8.44 -1.82
N ARG A 701 28.32 8.12 -0.55
CA ARG A 701 29.16 7.21 0.22
C ARG A 701 28.41 5.91 0.50
N VAL A 702 29.09 4.78 0.29
CA VAL A 702 28.55 3.46 0.63
C VAL A 702 28.67 3.23 2.13
N ASP A 703 27.55 2.96 2.81
CA ASP A 703 27.54 2.64 4.24
C ASP A 703 27.94 1.17 4.53
N ALA A 704 27.89 0.75 5.79
CA ALA A 704 28.26 -0.61 6.20
C ALA A 704 27.33 -1.70 5.62
N TYR A 705 26.14 -1.35 5.20
CA TYR A 705 25.13 -2.26 4.64
C TYR A 705 25.01 -2.18 3.12
N GLY A 706 25.90 -1.41 2.49
CA GLY A 706 25.92 -1.24 1.04
C GLY A 706 24.97 -0.16 0.53
N ASN A 707 24.22 0.58 1.37
CA ASN A 707 23.39 1.68 0.92
C ASN A 707 24.23 2.88 0.47
N LEU A 708 23.71 3.72 -0.43
CA LEU A 708 24.32 5.00 -0.78
C LEU A 708 23.72 6.11 0.09
N VAL A 709 24.58 6.74 0.89
CA VAL A 709 24.24 7.98 1.59
C VAL A 709 24.68 9.14 0.72
N VAL A 710 23.73 9.82 0.08
CA VAL A 710 23.97 10.93 -0.84
C VAL A 710 23.82 12.24 -0.07
N ARG A 711 24.82 13.13 -0.18
CA ARG A 711 24.85 14.45 0.48
C ARG A 711 25.41 15.52 -0.42
N ARG A 712 25.11 16.77 -0.13
CA ARG A 712 25.86 17.88 -0.73
C ARG A 712 27.32 17.86 -0.27
N CYS A 713 28.23 18.20 -1.18
CA CYS A 713 29.61 18.46 -0.78
C CYS A 713 29.63 19.61 0.22
N ALA A 714 30.44 19.50 1.28
CA ALA A 714 30.67 20.62 2.17
C ALA A 714 31.29 21.77 1.36
N SER A 715 30.65 22.96 1.42
CA SER A 715 31.12 24.17 0.75
C SER A 715 32.40 24.70 1.37
#